data_0d07581699bf6c4524af812bbf2e9f30
#
_entry.id   0d07581699bf6c4524af812bbf2e9f30
#
_cell.length_a   1.000
_cell.length_b   1.000
_cell.length_c   1.000
_cell.angle_alpha   90.00
_cell.angle_beta   90.00
_cell.angle_gamma   90.00
#
_symmetry.space_group_name_H-M   'P 1'
#
loop_
_entity.id
_entity.type
_entity.pdbx_description
1 polymer ?
#
loop_
_entity_poly.entity_id
_entity_poly.type
_entity_poly.pdbx_seq_one_letter_code
_entity_poly.pdbx_strand_id
1 'polypeptide(L)'
;MAAPRWLWALLILPLCASAASAATRVDLNGDWAFRTEKGTEATASNPGGWSKAIPRNTRAVKVPHSWNREGADYDYLGTGWYFRRFDLPKLPVDAIAQLHFGATFYKARVWLNGVEIGAHEGGYSAYSFDVTPHLRDDNLLVVAVDNRPGMFTIPGFGARGAPDAWYDWWAYGGIVRDVWLNVHGPVRVGRQFIRSTLDGGKAAVTSRVTLVSRRAQRVSVRATVTDPSGATVATRTQLATLNAGAQDVSFTAGLEKIERWDLDHPNLYRMNVQVLDLDGKVIESASDVFGLREITVRERHLLINGQRVRLTGMTRHTDSPWDGLAESIGTLRHDWEDMKSLNMTLTRPVHYAPGTRAADFADRRGILLIPEIPIWQASEEQLSNPQYLELAKQQMRELIEQYGNHPSVFAWSVLNESAAGSPGGIRFFRAMRDYIKSLDPERYVTLADDNLPKLTSAAESAANDADFLMMNQYFGAWHGPREALEPALDKVDRLFPDKMVIISEFGFPGIFGKNATEADATRVSIIREQLPLLAKRDWIAGAILWCYQDYKSRRYFWPGQEQGYLEHGIVDPNRQRKPSYFAWAELNAPAHVDARWTRNAGGEPAAFTFTLTPKGERELPYYSLRDYRVSWQLIDADGKAFAEGGATVNPPGALSVARDVPARTNKGAFRLAIKLIRPDGSQAMERVLGSQ
;
A
#
# COMPACT_ATOMS: atom_id res chain seq x y z
N MET A 1 -45.75 0.15 -17.73
CA MET A 1 -45.01 -0.87 -18.50
C MET A 1 -43.74 -1.14 -17.77
N ALA A 2 -43.52 -2.40 -17.42
CA ALA A 2 -42.58 -2.85 -16.39
C ALA A 2 -41.13 -2.88 -16.90
N ALA A 3 -40.21 -2.38 -16.11
CA ALA A 3 -38.75 -2.50 -16.34
C ALA A 3 -38.29 -3.92 -16.03
N PRO A 4 -37.33 -4.48 -16.78
CA PRO A 4 -36.79 -5.80 -16.51
C PRO A 4 -35.82 -5.75 -15.31
N ARG A 5 -36.16 -6.51 -14.28
CA ARG A 5 -35.29 -6.84 -13.14
C ARG A 5 -34.18 -7.77 -13.63
N TRP A 6 -32.94 -7.31 -13.65
CA TRP A 6 -31.77 -8.19 -13.76
C TRP A 6 -31.56 -8.86 -12.39
N LEU A 7 -31.88 -10.14 -12.31
CA LEU A 7 -31.49 -11.00 -11.20
C LEU A 7 -29.96 -11.19 -11.25
N TRP A 8 -29.27 -10.57 -10.31
CA TRP A 8 -27.93 -10.98 -9.95
C TRP A 8 -28.04 -12.32 -9.19
N ALA A 9 -27.68 -13.39 -9.84
CA ALA A 9 -27.46 -14.67 -9.16
C ALA A 9 -26.28 -14.49 -8.20
N LEU A 10 -26.57 -14.30 -6.92
CA LEU A 10 -25.61 -14.52 -5.86
C LEU A 10 -25.23 -16.02 -5.92
N LEU A 11 -24.05 -16.30 -6.46
CA LEU A 11 -23.37 -17.56 -6.20
C LEU A 11 -23.03 -17.57 -4.70
N ILE A 12 -23.92 -18.12 -3.91
CA ILE A 12 -23.63 -18.55 -2.55
C ILE A 12 -22.69 -19.76 -2.70
N LEU A 13 -21.38 -19.48 -2.72
CA LEU A 13 -20.39 -20.51 -2.44
C LEU A 13 -20.73 -21.12 -1.06
N PRO A 14 -20.80 -22.44 -0.94
CA PRO A 14 -21.02 -23.05 0.36
C PRO A 14 -19.90 -22.55 1.29
N LEU A 15 -20.29 -21.87 2.38
CA LEU A 15 -19.41 -21.69 3.52
C LEU A 15 -19.00 -23.11 3.95
N CYS A 16 -17.81 -23.54 3.51
CA CYS A 16 -17.11 -24.58 4.23
C CYS A 16 -17.07 -24.11 5.68
N ALA A 17 -17.69 -24.87 6.56
CA ALA A 17 -17.66 -24.65 7.98
C ALA A 17 -16.19 -24.44 8.37
N SER A 18 -15.79 -23.20 8.59
CA SER A 18 -14.49 -22.86 9.14
C SER A 18 -14.46 -23.58 10.49
N ALA A 19 -13.53 -24.52 10.64
CA ALA A 19 -13.19 -25.06 11.94
C ALA A 19 -13.08 -23.87 12.89
N ALA A 20 -13.84 -23.87 13.97
CA ALA A 20 -13.96 -22.75 14.88
C ALA A 20 -12.56 -22.26 15.23
N SER A 21 -12.26 -21.01 14.93
CA SER A 21 -11.08 -20.33 15.44
C SER A 21 -11.15 -20.45 16.96
N ALA A 22 -10.14 -21.04 17.59
CA ALA A 22 -10.15 -21.17 19.04
C ALA A 22 -10.02 -19.81 19.73
N ALA A 23 -9.56 -18.78 19.02
CA ALA A 23 -9.49 -17.40 19.51
C ALA A 23 -10.83 -16.66 19.32
N THR A 24 -11.29 -16.00 20.39
CA THR A 24 -12.42 -15.07 20.32
C THR A 24 -11.91 -13.67 20.06
N ARG A 25 -12.36 -13.04 18.98
CA ARG A 25 -12.09 -11.62 18.69
C ARG A 25 -13.25 -10.75 19.17
N VAL A 26 -12.92 -9.79 20.03
CA VAL A 26 -13.84 -8.74 20.48
C VAL A 26 -13.48 -7.45 19.76
N ASP A 27 -14.39 -6.93 18.95
CA ASP A 27 -14.21 -5.64 18.26
C ASP A 27 -14.42 -4.50 19.27
N LEU A 28 -13.45 -3.62 19.35
CA LEU A 28 -13.49 -2.43 20.19
C LEU A 28 -13.61 -1.14 19.38
N ASN A 29 -13.86 -1.23 18.08
CA ASN A 29 -14.21 -0.07 17.25
C ASN A 29 -15.58 0.53 17.64
N GLY A 30 -15.95 1.64 17.02
CA GLY A 30 -17.25 2.28 17.22
C GLY A 30 -17.21 3.40 18.27
N ASP A 31 -18.21 3.50 19.14
CA ASP A 31 -18.40 4.67 19.98
C ASP A 31 -17.44 4.68 21.19
N TRP A 32 -16.66 5.76 21.31
CA TRP A 32 -15.77 6.07 22.41
C TRP A 32 -16.08 7.47 22.96
N ALA A 33 -15.86 7.69 24.25
CA ALA A 33 -15.81 9.03 24.79
C ALA A 33 -14.43 9.63 24.50
N PHE A 34 -14.38 10.91 24.12
CA PHE A 34 -13.18 11.61 23.69
C PHE A 34 -13.11 13.03 24.27
N ARG A 35 -11.92 13.48 24.61
CA ARG A 35 -11.62 14.91 24.85
C ARG A 35 -10.13 15.20 24.62
N THR A 36 -9.83 16.46 24.33
CA THR A 36 -8.46 16.98 24.26
C THR A 36 -7.98 17.45 25.64
N GLU A 37 -6.67 17.57 25.81
CA GLU A 37 -6.00 17.98 27.05
C GLU A 37 -6.03 19.51 27.29
N LYS A 38 -6.76 20.28 26.49
CA LYS A 38 -6.80 21.76 26.60
C LYS A 38 -7.15 22.23 28.00
N GLY A 39 -6.18 22.92 28.65
CA GLY A 39 -6.40 23.58 29.95
C GLY A 39 -6.77 22.62 31.08
N THR A 40 -6.21 21.41 31.09
CA THR A 40 -6.66 20.34 31.97
C THR A 40 -5.74 20.01 33.12
N GLU A 41 -6.33 19.26 34.05
CA GLU A 41 -5.72 18.75 35.25
C GLU A 41 -4.92 17.45 35.01
N ALA A 42 -5.10 16.80 33.84
CA ALA A 42 -4.46 15.53 33.52
C ALA A 42 -3.58 15.63 32.28
N THR A 43 -2.41 14.99 32.33
CA THR A 43 -1.49 14.85 31.22
C THR A 43 -1.19 13.38 30.95
N ALA A 44 -0.67 13.04 29.78
CA ALA A 44 -0.28 11.65 29.48
C ALA A 44 0.79 11.11 30.46
N SER A 45 1.64 11.97 31.00
CA SER A 45 2.64 11.61 32.02
C SER A 45 2.07 11.60 33.45
N ASN A 46 0.98 12.32 33.70
CA ASN A 46 0.29 12.36 35.00
C ASN A 46 -1.24 12.27 34.73
N PRO A 47 -1.79 11.09 34.52
CA PRO A 47 -3.18 10.90 34.09
C PRO A 47 -4.21 11.28 35.17
N GLY A 48 -3.79 11.47 36.43
CA GLY A 48 -4.70 11.76 37.52
C GLY A 48 -5.82 10.71 37.59
N GLY A 49 -7.07 11.19 37.78
CA GLY A 49 -8.24 10.33 37.82
C GLY A 49 -8.70 9.75 36.47
N TRP A 50 -8.18 10.25 35.33
CA TRP A 50 -8.64 9.87 34.00
C TRP A 50 -8.27 8.43 33.62
N SER A 51 -7.22 7.86 34.18
CA SER A 51 -6.89 6.46 33.99
C SER A 51 -7.91 5.51 34.65
N LYS A 52 -8.75 6.00 35.56
CA LYS A 52 -9.69 5.20 36.39
C LYS A 52 -11.16 5.51 36.13
N ALA A 53 -11.47 6.66 35.51
CA ALA A 53 -12.85 7.07 35.26
C ALA A 53 -12.94 7.97 34.03
N ILE A 54 -14.06 7.92 33.34
CA ILE A 54 -14.39 8.81 32.22
C ILE A 54 -14.65 10.22 32.80
N PRO A 55 -13.87 11.23 32.41
CA PRO A 55 -14.08 12.59 32.94
C PRO A 55 -15.38 13.20 32.38
N ARG A 56 -15.89 14.23 33.07
CA ARG A 56 -16.98 15.04 32.54
C ARG A 56 -16.55 15.81 31.28
N ASN A 57 -17.49 16.25 30.45
CA ASN A 57 -17.25 17.05 29.25
C ASN A 57 -16.45 16.28 28.16
N THR A 58 -16.68 14.99 28.02
CA THR A 58 -16.29 14.21 26.85
C THR A 58 -17.35 14.32 25.76
N ARG A 59 -16.93 14.18 24.50
CA ARG A 59 -17.84 13.97 23.35
C ARG A 59 -17.73 12.55 22.82
N ALA A 60 -18.78 12.06 22.19
CA ALA A 60 -18.72 10.78 21.50
C ALA A 60 -17.96 10.92 20.16
N VAL A 61 -17.10 9.95 19.86
CA VAL A 61 -16.41 9.80 18.58
C VAL A 61 -16.47 8.34 18.12
N LYS A 62 -16.40 8.11 16.83
CA LYS A 62 -16.29 6.75 16.28
C LYS A 62 -14.82 6.42 15.99
N VAL A 63 -14.29 5.38 16.64
CA VAL A 63 -12.97 4.82 16.36
C VAL A 63 -13.10 3.78 15.24
N PRO A 64 -12.22 3.77 14.20
CA PRO A 64 -11.08 4.65 13.96
C PRO A 64 -11.44 6.14 13.85
N HIS A 65 -10.57 7.01 14.39
CA HIS A 65 -10.86 8.43 14.52
C HIS A 65 -9.60 9.28 14.33
N SER A 66 -9.75 10.38 13.60
CA SER A 66 -8.75 11.44 13.49
C SER A 66 -9.37 12.77 13.90
N TRP A 67 -8.89 13.39 14.99
CA TRP A 67 -9.49 14.62 15.51
C TRP A 67 -9.18 15.86 14.68
N ASN A 68 -8.10 15.85 13.89
CA ASN A 68 -7.72 16.97 13.02
C ASN A 68 -8.47 16.96 11.67
N ARG A 69 -9.52 16.19 11.55
CA ARG A 69 -10.29 16.14 10.32
C ARG A 69 -11.11 17.42 10.11
N GLU A 70 -11.80 17.88 11.15
CA GLU A 70 -12.70 19.03 11.11
C GLU A 70 -13.00 19.58 12.52
N GLY A 71 -13.64 20.75 12.56
CA GLY A 71 -14.17 21.34 13.80
C GLY A 71 -13.10 21.99 14.68
N ALA A 72 -13.41 22.12 15.98
CA ALA A 72 -12.60 22.86 16.94
C ALA A 72 -11.18 22.28 17.20
N ASP A 73 -10.96 21.03 16.81
CA ASP A 73 -9.68 20.35 16.98
C ASP A 73 -8.88 20.23 15.67
N TYR A 74 -9.30 20.91 14.58
CA TYR A 74 -8.67 20.85 13.26
C TYR A 74 -7.16 21.11 13.32
N ASP A 75 -6.72 22.16 14.02
CA ASP A 75 -5.31 22.53 14.18
C ASP A 75 -4.70 22.06 15.50
N TYR A 76 -5.45 21.30 16.31
CA TYR A 76 -4.97 20.91 17.63
C TYR A 76 -3.78 19.97 17.54
N LEU A 77 -2.66 20.42 18.13
CA LEU A 77 -1.48 19.61 18.40
C LEU A 77 -1.38 19.42 19.92
N GLY A 78 -1.41 18.19 20.35
CA GLY A 78 -1.42 17.84 21.76
C GLY A 78 -1.99 16.45 22.01
N THR A 79 -2.40 16.21 23.24
CA THR A 79 -2.92 14.90 23.65
C THR A 79 -4.44 14.85 23.52
N GLY A 80 -4.93 13.83 22.83
CA GLY A 80 -6.31 13.39 22.80
C GLY A 80 -6.51 12.14 23.66
N TRP A 81 -7.55 12.16 24.49
CA TRP A 81 -7.88 11.08 25.40
C TRP A 81 -9.13 10.36 24.94
N TYR A 82 -9.05 9.03 24.90
CA TYR A 82 -10.10 8.11 24.47
C TYR A 82 -10.47 7.17 25.61
N PHE A 83 -11.76 6.91 25.80
CA PHE A 83 -12.29 6.08 26.89
C PHE A 83 -13.33 5.13 26.31
N ARG A 84 -13.19 3.83 26.62
CA ARG A 84 -14.12 2.78 26.20
C ARG A 84 -14.42 1.83 27.34
N ARG A 85 -15.71 1.66 27.68
CA ARG A 85 -16.16 0.52 28.49
C ARG A 85 -16.48 -0.66 27.61
N PHE A 86 -16.16 -1.83 28.08
CA PHE A 86 -16.52 -3.07 27.40
C PHE A 86 -16.58 -4.23 28.38
N ASP A 87 -17.50 -5.17 28.10
CA ASP A 87 -17.68 -6.39 28.84
C ASP A 87 -17.00 -7.55 28.11
N LEU A 88 -16.60 -8.56 28.84
CA LEU A 88 -16.01 -9.78 28.29
C LEU A 88 -16.82 -10.99 28.66
N PRO A 89 -16.95 -11.99 27.74
CA PRO A 89 -17.39 -13.30 28.13
C PRO A 89 -16.39 -13.92 29.09
N LYS A 90 -16.85 -14.90 29.90
CA LYS A 90 -15.95 -15.61 30.82
C LYS A 90 -14.73 -16.15 30.08
N LEU A 91 -13.56 -15.78 30.58
CA LEU A 91 -12.30 -16.20 29.97
C LEU A 91 -12.08 -17.72 30.17
N PRO A 92 -11.52 -18.41 29.17
CA PRO A 92 -11.02 -19.78 29.33
C PRO A 92 -9.95 -19.85 30.43
N VAL A 93 -9.81 -21.04 31.03
CA VAL A 93 -8.69 -21.29 31.95
C VAL A 93 -7.36 -21.16 31.19
N ASP A 94 -6.38 -20.52 31.81
CA ASP A 94 -5.07 -20.22 31.20
C ASP A 94 -5.14 -19.38 29.91
N ALA A 95 -6.22 -18.60 29.71
CA ALA A 95 -6.37 -17.73 28.55
C ALA A 95 -5.20 -16.74 28.39
N ILE A 96 -4.92 -16.38 27.14
CA ILE A 96 -4.03 -15.28 26.75
C ILE A 96 -4.90 -14.24 26.05
N ALA A 97 -4.94 -13.03 26.60
CA ALA A 97 -5.71 -11.94 26.00
C ALA A 97 -4.79 -10.82 25.51
N GLN A 98 -4.90 -10.51 24.24
CA GLN A 98 -4.09 -9.45 23.60
C GLN A 98 -4.96 -8.33 23.08
N LEU A 99 -4.67 -7.11 23.56
CA LEU A 99 -5.26 -5.89 23.06
C LEU A 99 -4.41 -5.38 21.90
N HIS A 100 -5.03 -5.21 20.74
CA HIS A 100 -4.38 -4.77 19.51
C HIS A 100 -4.86 -3.39 19.08
N PHE A 101 -3.92 -2.59 18.60
CA PHE A 101 -4.15 -1.33 17.89
C PHE A 101 -3.57 -1.46 16.48
N GLY A 102 -4.36 -1.18 15.45
CA GLY A 102 -3.90 -1.14 14.07
C GLY A 102 -2.96 0.03 13.79
N ALA A 103 -3.20 1.18 14.40
CA ALA A 103 -2.28 2.32 14.54
C ALA A 103 -2.90 3.41 15.41
N THR A 104 -2.04 4.17 16.08
CA THR A 104 -2.37 5.43 16.76
C THR A 104 -1.36 6.49 16.35
N PHE A 105 -1.80 7.70 16.01
CA PHE A 105 -0.85 8.73 15.61
C PHE A 105 -0.76 9.82 16.68
N TYR A 106 0.37 10.03 17.39
CA TYR A 106 1.69 9.45 17.14
C TYR A 106 2.20 8.63 18.34
N LYS A 107 2.29 9.22 19.55
CA LYS A 107 2.67 8.54 20.79
C LYS A 107 1.43 8.13 21.56
N ALA A 108 1.32 6.87 21.93
CA ALA A 108 0.21 6.34 22.70
C ALA A 108 0.67 5.85 24.07
N ARG A 109 -0.15 6.09 25.10
CA ARG A 109 -0.08 5.42 26.41
C ARG A 109 -1.45 4.81 26.70
N VAL A 110 -1.46 3.61 27.24
CA VAL A 110 -2.67 2.80 27.36
C VAL A 110 -2.82 2.31 28.80
N TRP A 111 -4.03 2.50 29.34
CA TRP A 111 -4.41 1.99 30.66
C TRP A 111 -5.62 1.06 30.53
N LEU A 112 -5.62 0.00 31.32
CA LEU A 112 -6.76 -0.87 31.47
C LEU A 112 -7.11 -0.96 32.97
N ASN A 113 -8.36 -0.62 33.33
CA ASN A 113 -8.85 -0.63 34.69
C ASN A 113 -7.98 0.18 35.70
N GLY A 114 -7.40 1.28 35.20
CA GLY A 114 -6.56 2.19 35.98
C GLY A 114 -5.09 1.77 36.08
N VAL A 115 -4.70 0.65 35.49
CA VAL A 115 -3.31 0.18 35.41
C VAL A 115 -2.76 0.51 34.06
N GLU A 116 -1.59 1.13 33.97
CA GLU A 116 -0.88 1.38 32.71
C GLU A 116 -0.34 0.03 32.19
N ILE A 117 -0.76 -0.33 30.97
CA ILE A 117 -0.36 -1.59 30.33
C ILE A 117 0.77 -1.41 29.34
N GLY A 118 1.05 -0.18 28.90
CA GLY A 118 2.18 0.12 28.06
C GLY A 118 2.05 1.40 27.25
N ALA A 119 3.07 1.65 26.45
CA ALA A 119 3.18 2.78 25.54
C ALA A 119 3.72 2.34 24.18
N HIS A 120 3.45 3.13 23.14
CA HIS A 120 3.97 2.91 21.80
C HIS A 120 4.31 4.25 21.14
N GLU A 121 5.39 4.27 20.38
CA GLU A 121 5.80 5.41 19.55
C GLU A 121 5.90 4.98 18.09
N GLY A 122 5.09 5.61 17.24
CA GLY A 122 4.98 5.32 15.81
C GLY A 122 3.54 5.46 15.32
N GLY A 123 3.36 6.11 14.15
CA GLY A 123 2.02 6.54 13.72
C GLY A 123 1.30 5.58 12.77
N TYR A 124 1.99 4.55 12.22
CA TYR A 124 1.50 3.84 11.05
C TYR A 124 1.61 2.31 11.13
N SER A 125 2.10 1.80 12.23
CA SER A 125 2.26 0.36 12.46
C SER A 125 1.33 -0.15 13.55
N ALA A 126 0.97 -1.45 13.47
CA ALA A 126 0.19 -2.10 14.50
C ALA A 126 1.08 -2.54 15.67
N TYR A 127 0.49 -2.51 16.87
CA TYR A 127 1.11 -2.98 18.10
C TYR A 127 0.08 -3.66 19.01
N SER A 128 0.55 -4.38 20.02
CA SER A 128 -0.33 -5.06 20.96
C SER A 128 0.27 -5.20 22.35
N PHE A 129 -0.62 -5.39 23.34
CA PHE A 129 -0.26 -5.63 24.73
C PHE A 129 -0.91 -6.90 25.27
N ASP A 130 -0.20 -7.69 26.07
CA ASP A 130 -0.82 -8.74 26.89
C ASP A 130 -1.58 -8.07 28.06
N VAL A 131 -2.89 -8.17 28.00
CA VAL A 131 -3.78 -7.55 28.99
C VAL A 131 -4.40 -8.58 29.95
N THR A 132 -4.04 -9.85 29.80
CA THR A 132 -4.59 -10.97 30.59
C THR A 132 -4.67 -10.69 32.10
N PRO A 133 -3.61 -10.17 32.78
CA PRO A 133 -3.64 -9.98 34.22
C PRO A 133 -4.49 -8.78 34.68
N HIS A 134 -4.95 -7.94 33.74
CA HIS A 134 -5.65 -6.69 34.05
C HIS A 134 -7.13 -6.71 33.69
N LEU A 135 -7.61 -7.79 33.04
CA LEU A 135 -9.01 -7.92 32.62
C LEU A 135 -9.95 -8.21 33.80
N ARG A 136 -11.18 -7.71 33.68
CA ARG A 136 -12.31 -7.87 34.60
C ARG A 136 -13.58 -8.18 33.78
N ASP A 137 -14.70 -8.41 34.46
CA ASP A 137 -15.99 -8.54 33.78
C ASP A 137 -16.42 -7.22 33.14
N ASP A 138 -16.36 -6.09 33.86
CA ASP A 138 -16.51 -4.70 33.32
C ASP A 138 -15.13 -4.04 33.22
N ASN A 139 -14.76 -3.61 32.03
CA ASN A 139 -13.45 -3.04 31.74
C ASN A 139 -13.57 -1.59 31.30
N LEU A 140 -12.63 -0.76 31.75
CA LEU A 140 -12.39 0.60 31.26
C LEU A 140 -11.03 0.65 30.57
N LEU A 141 -11.04 0.77 29.26
CA LEU A 141 -9.87 1.04 28.44
C LEU A 141 -9.70 2.55 28.25
N VAL A 142 -8.52 3.06 28.53
CA VAL A 142 -8.15 4.47 28.37
C VAL A 142 -6.91 4.56 27.50
N VAL A 143 -6.93 5.45 26.51
CA VAL A 143 -5.81 5.67 25.58
C VAL A 143 -5.57 7.17 25.47
N ALA A 144 -4.34 7.61 25.80
CA ALA A 144 -3.87 8.95 25.52
C ALA A 144 -2.98 8.92 24.29
N VAL A 145 -3.29 9.75 23.29
CA VAL A 145 -2.54 9.84 22.04
C VAL A 145 -2.04 11.27 21.86
N ASP A 146 -0.74 11.45 21.68
CA ASP A 146 -0.10 12.75 21.44
C ASP A 146 0.41 12.83 20.00
N ASN A 147 -0.09 13.81 19.22
CA ASN A 147 0.28 13.98 17.80
C ASN A 147 1.36 15.05 17.57
N ARG A 148 1.98 15.58 18.62
CA ARG A 148 3.05 16.58 18.49
C ARG A 148 4.32 15.95 17.93
N PRO A 149 4.82 16.39 16.75
CA PRO A 149 6.13 15.97 16.29
C PRO A 149 7.23 16.68 17.09
N GLY A 150 8.37 16.05 17.18
CA GLY A 150 9.61 16.58 17.70
C GLY A 150 10.75 16.35 16.70
N MET A 151 11.93 16.88 16.98
CA MET A 151 13.10 16.70 16.12
C MET A 151 13.44 15.21 15.91
N PHE A 152 13.30 14.39 16.95
CA PHE A 152 13.66 12.97 16.91
C PHE A 152 12.45 12.02 16.88
N THR A 153 11.26 12.52 16.58
CA THR A 153 10.13 11.64 16.20
C THR A 153 10.28 11.19 14.75
N ILE A 154 9.60 10.12 14.36
CA ILE A 154 9.57 9.63 12.98
C ILE A 154 8.09 9.49 12.53
N PRO A 155 7.56 10.45 11.71
CA PRO A 155 8.23 11.62 11.11
C PRO A 155 8.57 12.70 12.16
N GLY A 156 9.54 13.55 11.83
CA GLY A 156 10.03 14.60 12.73
C GLY A 156 10.07 16.00 12.12
N PHE A 157 10.33 16.98 12.99
CA PHE A 157 10.68 18.33 12.58
C PHE A 157 12.11 18.41 12.05
N GLY A 158 12.46 19.58 11.49
CA GLY A 158 13.83 19.88 11.08
C GLY A 158 14.17 19.33 9.71
N ALA A 159 13.19 19.23 8.82
CA ALA A 159 13.40 18.84 7.44
C ALA A 159 14.62 19.56 6.84
N ARG A 160 15.59 18.79 6.31
CA ARG A 160 16.85 19.30 5.76
C ARG A 160 17.64 20.22 6.72
N GLY A 161 17.47 20.06 8.02
CA GLY A 161 18.15 20.89 9.04
C GLY A 161 17.51 22.25 9.29
N ALA A 162 16.36 22.58 8.72
CA ALA A 162 15.61 23.81 9.02
C ALA A 162 14.75 23.58 10.28
N PRO A 163 15.03 24.25 11.44
CA PRO A 163 14.46 23.87 12.74
C PRO A 163 12.94 23.86 12.81
N ASP A 164 12.28 24.73 12.05
CA ASP A 164 10.82 24.88 12.07
C ASP A 164 10.13 24.22 10.88
N ALA A 165 10.87 23.45 10.07
CA ALA A 165 10.32 22.82 8.87
C ALA A 165 9.53 21.57 9.23
N TRP A 166 8.26 21.58 8.82
CA TRP A 166 7.36 20.42 8.89
C TRP A 166 7.70 19.38 7.82
N TYR A 167 7.30 18.12 8.09
CA TYR A 167 7.19 17.12 7.03
C TYR A 167 5.99 17.44 6.10
N ASP A 168 5.94 16.81 4.94
CA ASP A 168 5.11 17.26 3.81
C ASP A 168 3.63 16.83 3.87
N TRP A 169 3.14 16.32 4.98
CA TRP A 169 1.74 15.94 5.15
C TRP A 169 1.18 16.37 6.51
N TRP A 170 -0.12 16.21 6.68
CA TRP A 170 -0.78 16.70 7.89
C TRP A 170 -0.51 15.82 9.11
N ALA A 171 -0.24 16.44 10.25
CA ALA A 171 -0.06 15.75 11.53
C ALA A 171 -1.42 15.39 12.14
N TYR A 172 -2.08 14.41 11.57
CA TYR A 172 -3.31 13.87 12.11
C TYR A 172 -3.08 13.20 13.46
N GLY A 173 -3.98 13.41 14.42
CA GLY A 173 -3.92 12.75 15.70
C GLY A 173 -5.11 11.81 15.92
N GLY A 174 -4.88 10.68 16.59
CA GLY A 174 -5.99 9.80 16.97
C GLY A 174 -5.67 8.31 17.00
N ILE A 175 -6.71 7.53 17.29
CA ILE A 175 -6.71 6.09 17.07
C ILE A 175 -7.15 5.89 15.61
N VAL A 176 -6.18 5.84 14.71
CA VAL A 176 -6.41 5.97 13.26
C VAL A 176 -6.69 4.66 12.53
N ARG A 177 -6.54 3.52 13.21
CA ARG A 177 -6.92 2.20 12.70
C ARG A 177 -7.67 1.41 13.78
N ASP A 178 -8.14 0.20 13.39
CA ASP A 178 -8.96 -0.67 14.23
C ASP A 178 -8.33 -0.97 15.59
N VAL A 179 -9.20 -1.15 16.60
CA VAL A 179 -8.87 -1.63 17.94
C VAL A 179 -9.67 -2.92 18.21
N TRP A 180 -9.00 -3.95 18.69
CA TRP A 180 -9.66 -5.21 19.04
C TRP A 180 -8.92 -5.97 20.12
N LEU A 181 -9.62 -6.85 20.77
CA LEU A 181 -9.06 -7.80 21.73
C LEU A 181 -9.17 -9.21 21.16
N ASN A 182 -8.07 -9.96 21.15
CA ASN A 182 -8.08 -11.38 20.90
C ASN A 182 -7.97 -12.14 22.22
N VAL A 183 -8.87 -13.08 22.45
CA VAL A 183 -8.83 -14.01 23.60
C VAL A 183 -8.53 -15.40 23.06
N HIS A 184 -7.37 -15.93 23.41
CA HIS A 184 -6.88 -17.26 23.04
C HIS A 184 -7.02 -18.23 24.21
N GLY A 185 -6.88 -19.53 23.95
CA GLY A 185 -6.66 -20.54 24.95
C GLY A 185 -5.26 -20.46 25.59
N PRO A 186 -4.76 -21.57 26.17
CA PRO A 186 -3.45 -21.61 26.84
C PRO A 186 -2.25 -21.49 25.89
N VAL A 187 -2.48 -21.60 24.59
CA VAL A 187 -1.47 -21.39 23.53
C VAL A 187 -2.06 -20.45 22.50
N ARG A 188 -1.26 -19.53 21.98
CA ARG A 188 -1.61 -18.73 20.80
C ARG A 188 -0.55 -18.87 19.71
N VAL A 189 -0.97 -18.77 18.46
CA VAL A 189 -0.08 -18.50 17.34
C VAL A 189 0.27 -17.02 17.36
N GLY A 190 1.55 -16.71 17.53
CA GLY A 190 2.05 -15.33 17.52
C GLY A 190 2.24 -14.82 16.11
N ARG A 191 3.21 -15.38 15.40
CA ARG A 191 3.57 -14.96 14.05
C ARG A 191 3.79 -16.17 13.16
N GLN A 192 3.37 -16.04 11.90
CA GLN A 192 3.78 -16.92 10.81
C GLN A 192 4.69 -16.15 9.88
N PHE A 193 5.84 -16.71 9.54
CA PHE A 193 6.76 -16.14 8.59
C PHE A 193 6.99 -17.14 7.46
N ILE A 194 6.42 -16.87 6.28
CA ILE A 194 6.34 -17.80 5.16
C ILE A 194 7.36 -17.41 4.11
N ARG A 195 8.15 -18.38 3.66
CA ARG A 195 9.13 -18.27 2.57
C ARG A 195 8.90 -19.35 1.54
N SER A 196 9.25 -19.07 0.30
CA SER A 196 9.16 -20.05 -0.77
C SER A 196 10.39 -19.99 -1.66
N THR A 197 10.89 -21.17 -2.04
CA THR A 197 11.88 -21.33 -3.11
C THR A 197 11.21 -22.03 -4.26
N LEU A 198 11.34 -21.48 -5.47
CA LEU A 198 10.72 -22.02 -6.68
C LEU A 198 11.75 -22.78 -7.50
N ASP A 199 11.30 -23.91 -8.06
CA ASP A 199 12.07 -24.70 -9.04
C ASP A 199 11.11 -25.19 -10.12
N GLY A 200 11.16 -24.54 -11.31
CA GLY A 200 10.26 -24.82 -12.41
C GLY A 200 8.78 -24.68 -12.01
N GLY A 201 8.03 -25.78 -12.10
CA GLY A 201 6.62 -25.87 -11.73
C GLY A 201 6.39 -26.30 -10.28
N LYS A 202 7.44 -26.32 -9.43
CA LYS A 202 7.43 -26.78 -8.05
C LYS A 202 7.82 -25.67 -7.09
N ALA A 203 7.51 -25.85 -5.80
CA ALA A 203 7.96 -24.95 -4.74
C ALA A 203 8.26 -25.72 -3.45
N ALA A 204 9.27 -25.26 -2.71
CA ALA A 204 9.43 -25.58 -1.30
C ALA A 204 8.94 -24.38 -0.48
N VAL A 205 7.90 -24.58 0.31
CA VAL A 205 7.31 -23.56 1.21
C VAL A 205 7.77 -23.85 2.62
N THR A 206 8.51 -22.93 3.21
CA THR A 206 8.95 -23.00 4.62
C THR A 206 8.16 -21.98 5.44
N SER A 207 7.67 -22.38 6.58
CA SER A 207 7.02 -21.49 7.55
C SER A 207 7.69 -21.63 8.91
N ARG A 208 8.07 -20.48 9.49
CA ARG A 208 8.46 -20.36 10.89
C ARG A 208 7.27 -19.77 11.66
N VAL A 209 6.78 -20.51 12.63
CA VAL A 209 5.60 -20.18 13.42
C VAL A 209 6.02 -19.96 14.87
N THR A 210 5.82 -18.75 15.38
CA THR A 210 6.03 -18.45 16.80
C THR A 210 4.79 -18.86 17.58
N LEU A 211 4.92 -19.80 18.52
CA LEU A 211 3.91 -20.18 19.48
C LEU A 211 4.21 -19.57 20.83
N VAL A 212 3.20 -19.01 21.48
CA VAL A 212 3.31 -18.49 22.84
C VAL A 212 2.43 -19.33 23.76
N SER A 213 3.03 -19.94 24.77
CA SER A 213 2.32 -20.81 25.73
C SER A 213 2.34 -20.23 27.14
N ARG A 214 1.22 -20.36 27.86
CA ARG A 214 1.13 -19.93 29.28
C ARG A 214 1.86 -20.88 30.24
N ARG A 215 2.01 -22.15 29.85
CA ARG A 215 2.62 -23.18 30.66
C ARG A 215 3.36 -24.20 29.81
N ALA A 216 4.17 -25.02 30.48
CA ALA A 216 4.74 -26.20 29.82
C ALA A 216 3.66 -27.21 29.44
N GLN A 217 3.64 -27.61 28.17
CA GLN A 217 2.68 -28.61 27.66
C GLN A 217 3.16 -29.23 26.34
N ARG A 218 2.63 -30.41 26.01
CA ARG A 218 2.83 -31.06 24.73
C ARG A 218 1.61 -30.79 23.82
N VAL A 219 1.87 -30.47 22.58
CA VAL A 219 0.84 -30.20 21.56
C VAL A 219 1.22 -30.85 20.24
N SER A 220 0.22 -31.06 19.40
CA SER A 220 0.43 -31.35 17.99
C SER A 220 0.25 -30.06 17.18
N VAL A 221 1.16 -29.73 16.29
CA VAL A 221 1.04 -28.56 15.42
C VAL A 221 0.90 -29.02 13.98
N ARG A 222 -0.21 -28.63 13.34
CA ARG A 222 -0.54 -28.97 11.96
C ARG A 222 -0.51 -27.73 11.09
N ALA A 223 0.33 -27.75 10.04
CA ALA A 223 0.34 -26.74 9.00
C ALA A 223 -0.30 -27.31 7.72
N THR A 224 -1.29 -26.61 7.18
CA THR A 224 -2.01 -27.00 5.95
C THR A 224 -1.88 -25.88 4.94
N VAL A 225 -1.45 -26.20 3.72
CA VAL A 225 -1.40 -25.27 2.59
C VAL A 225 -2.57 -25.55 1.66
N THR A 226 -3.34 -24.51 1.33
CA THR A 226 -4.36 -24.55 0.28
C THR A 226 -3.93 -23.70 -0.90
N ASP A 227 -4.24 -24.14 -2.10
CA ASP A 227 -3.99 -23.44 -3.36
C ASP A 227 -5.04 -22.32 -3.62
N PRO A 228 -4.91 -21.56 -4.73
CA PRO A 228 -5.87 -20.50 -5.09
C PRO A 228 -7.31 -21.00 -5.30
N SER A 229 -7.50 -22.28 -5.64
CA SER A 229 -8.83 -22.87 -5.77
C SER A 229 -9.46 -23.27 -4.43
N GLY A 230 -8.68 -23.24 -3.33
CA GLY A 230 -9.06 -23.70 -1.99
C GLY A 230 -8.78 -25.18 -1.74
N ALA A 231 -8.17 -25.90 -2.69
CA ALA A 231 -7.80 -27.30 -2.50
C ALA A 231 -6.57 -27.43 -1.58
N THR A 232 -6.58 -28.42 -0.69
CA THR A 232 -5.42 -28.75 0.15
C THR A 232 -4.34 -29.39 -0.70
N VAL A 233 -3.17 -28.74 -0.80
CA VAL A 233 -2.03 -29.19 -1.60
C VAL A 233 -0.88 -29.74 -0.75
N ALA A 234 -0.83 -29.42 0.54
CA ALA A 234 0.13 -30.00 1.47
C ALA A 234 -0.39 -29.95 2.92
N THR A 235 -0.01 -30.94 3.71
CA THR A 235 -0.23 -30.96 5.16
C THR A 235 1.02 -31.51 5.85
N ARG A 236 1.44 -30.87 6.93
CA ARG A 236 2.52 -31.31 7.81
C ARG A 236 2.04 -31.27 9.25
N THR A 237 2.36 -32.28 10.02
CA THR A 237 2.02 -32.38 11.43
C THR A 237 3.24 -32.83 12.21
N GLN A 238 3.50 -32.18 13.33
CA GLN A 238 4.58 -32.55 14.24
C GLN A 238 4.20 -32.32 15.69
N LEU A 239 4.75 -33.12 16.59
CA LEU A 239 4.66 -32.92 18.02
C LEU A 239 5.63 -31.83 18.46
N ALA A 240 5.18 -30.96 19.35
CA ALA A 240 6.00 -29.92 19.97
C ALA A 240 5.83 -29.97 21.49
N THR A 241 6.96 -29.84 22.20
CA THR A 241 6.96 -29.60 23.65
C THR A 241 7.16 -28.13 23.87
N LEU A 242 6.14 -27.46 24.37
CA LEU A 242 6.17 -26.02 24.64
C LEU A 242 6.55 -25.78 26.10
N ASN A 243 7.41 -24.81 26.34
CA ASN A 243 7.63 -24.20 27.64
C ASN A 243 6.70 -22.98 27.81
N ALA A 244 6.64 -22.39 28.98
CA ALA A 244 6.04 -21.08 29.15
C ALA A 244 6.84 -20.02 28.36
N GLY A 245 6.13 -19.14 27.63
CA GLY A 245 6.75 -18.12 26.80
C GLY A 245 6.68 -18.43 25.30
N ALA A 246 7.46 -17.68 24.52
CA ALA A 246 7.50 -17.75 23.06
C ALA A 246 8.56 -18.76 22.57
N GLN A 247 8.21 -19.53 21.54
CA GLN A 247 9.13 -20.46 20.89
C GLN A 247 8.70 -20.72 19.44
N ASP A 248 9.69 -21.01 18.58
CA ASP A 248 9.44 -21.20 17.16
C ASP A 248 9.31 -22.69 16.79
N VAL A 249 8.37 -22.96 15.90
CA VAL A 249 8.17 -24.26 15.25
C VAL A 249 8.26 -24.04 13.74
N SER A 250 9.05 -24.85 13.04
CA SER A 250 9.24 -24.69 11.59
C SER A 250 8.66 -25.87 10.82
N PHE A 251 8.11 -25.57 9.64
CA PHE A 251 7.57 -26.53 8.69
C PHE A 251 8.17 -26.31 7.32
N THR A 252 8.38 -27.39 6.58
CA THR A 252 8.68 -27.32 5.14
C THR A 252 7.73 -28.24 4.38
N ALA A 253 7.08 -27.71 3.36
CA ALA A 253 6.17 -28.42 2.48
C ALA A 253 6.61 -28.27 1.02
N GLY A 254 6.75 -29.39 0.30
CA GLY A 254 6.92 -29.40 -1.14
C GLY A 254 5.57 -29.33 -1.85
N LEU A 255 5.49 -28.53 -2.90
CA LEU A 255 4.37 -28.41 -3.81
C LEU A 255 4.79 -28.81 -5.23
N GLU A 256 4.09 -29.74 -5.85
CA GLU A 256 4.47 -30.34 -7.14
C GLU A 256 3.93 -29.60 -8.36
N LYS A 257 2.79 -28.90 -8.20
CA LYS A 257 2.19 -28.04 -9.23
C LYS A 257 1.85 -26.72 -8.59
N ILE A 258 2.37 -25.62 -9.15
CA ILE A 258 2.16 -24.30 -8.59
C ILE A 258 1.55 -23.34 -9.59
N GLU A 259 0.70 -22.47 -9.08
CA GLU A 259 0.21 -21.28 -9.74
C GLU A 259 0.99 -20.09 -9.18
N ARG A 260 1.76 -19.42 -10.05
CA ARG A 260 2.59 -18.28 -9.60
C ARG A 260 1.74 -17.04 -9.46
N TRP A 261 2.13 -16.21 -8.49
CA TRP A 261 1.61 -14.85 -8.37
C TRP A 261 2.35 -13.94 -9.35
N ASP A 262 1.61 -13.14 -10.12
CA ASP A 262 2.15 -12.06 -10.94
C ASP A 262 1.13 -10.90 -11.08
N LEU A 263 1.42 -9.92 -11.96
CA LEU A 263 0.62 -8.71 -12.14
C LEU A 263 -0.79 -8.97 -12.69
N ASP A 264 -0.93 -10.03 -13.48
CA ASP A 264 -2.17 -10.39 -14.20
C ASP A 264 -2.87 -11.59 -13.55
N HIS A 265 -2.10 -12.47 -12.92
CA HIS A 265 -2.59 -13.67 -12.24
C HIS A 265 -2.11 -13.64 -10.77
N PRO A 266 -2.76 -12.84 -9.92
CA PRO A 266 -2.36 -12.65 -8.53
C PRO A 266 -2.81 -13.84 -7.66
N ASN A 267 -2.30 -15.04 -7.98
CA ASN A 267 -2.64 -16.30 -7.33
C ASN A 267 -2.15 -16.34 -5.89
N LEU A 268 -3.06 -16.54 -4.96
CA LEU A 268 -2.79 -16.51 -3.53
C LEU A 268 -3.05 -17.87 -2.90
N TYR A 269 -2.05 -18.36 -2.19
CA TYR A 269 -2.10 -19.53 -1.34
C TYR A 269 -2.44 -19.11 0.08
N ARG A 270 -2.94 -20.05 0.87
CA ARG A 270 -3.18 -19.87 2.30
C ARG A 270 -2.46 -20.93 3.09
N MET A 271 -1.76 -20.53 4.15
CA MET A 271 -1.23 -21.44 5.16
C MET A 271 -2.06 -21.31 6.43
N ASN A 272 -2.70 -22.42 6.83
CA ASN A 272 -3.42 -22.54 8.09
C ASN A 272 -2.58 -23.35 9.07
N VAL A 273 -2.31 -22.78 10.24
CA VAL A 273 -1.63 -23.45 11.34
C VAL A 273 -2.63 -23.71 12.44
N GLN A 274 -2.76 -24.97 12.85
CA GLN A 274 -3.58 -25.41 13.96
C GLN A 274 -2.69 -25.99 15.06
N VAL A 275 -2.93 -25.56 16.28
CA VAL A 275 -2.38 -26.21 17.49
C VAL A 275 -3.47 -27.11 18.05
N LEU A 276 -3.15 -28.39 18.24
CA LEU A 276 -4.06 -29.40 18.73
C LEU A 276 -3.53 -29.93 20.09
N ASP A 277 -4.42 -30.27 21.00
CA ASP A 277 -4.06 -31.07 22.16
C ASP A 277 -3.72 -32.52 21.76
N LEU A 278 -3.33 -33.34 22.71
CA LEU A 278 -2.94 -34.73 22.43
C LEU A 278 -4.13 -35.62 22.06
N ASP A 279 -5.36 -35.20 22.34
CA ASP A 279 -6.59 -35.87 21.93
C ASP A 279 -7.05 -35.46 20.52
N GLY A 280 -6.31 -34.56 19.88
CA GLY A 280 -6.57 -34.10 18.52
C GLY A 280 -7.57 -32.95 18.41
N LYS A 281 -8.00 -32.35 19.51
CA LYS A 281 -8.88 -31.18 19.53
C LYS A 281 -8.09 -29.93 19.21
N VAL A 282 -8.57 -29.09 18.28
CA VAL A 282 -7.98 -27.80 17.96
C VAL A 282 -8.17 -26.84 19.14
N ILE A 283 -7.05 -26.32 19.67
CA ILE A 283 -7.01 -25.39 20.78
C ILE A 283 -6.59 -23.97 20.32
N GLU A 284 -6.01 -23.84 19.13
CA GLU A 284 -5.68 -22.56 18.50
C GLU A 284 -5.59 -22.73 16.99
N SER A 285 -5.91 -21.69 16.23
CA SER A 285 -5.78 -21.68 14.77
C SER A 285 -5.48 -20.27 14.27
N ALA A 286 -4.53 -20.18 13.37
CA ALA A 286 -4.23 -18.93 12.65
C ALA A 286 -3.96 -19.24 11.18
N SER A 287 -4.34 -18.32 10.30
CA SER A 287 -4.04 -18.48 8.88
C SER A 287 -3.49 -17.20 8.29
N ASP A 288 -2.59 -17.36 7.33
CA ASP A 288 -2.01 -16.26 6.58
C ASP A 288 -2.01 -16.57 5.09
N VAL A 289 -1.98 -15.51 4.27
CA VAL A 289 -2.01 -15.58 2.81
C VAL A 289 -0.63 -15.25 2.28
N PHE A 290 -0.20 -15.94 1.23
CA PHE A 290 1.07 -15.73 0.56
C PHE A 290 0.96 -16.02 -0.94
N GLY A 291 1.92 -15.55 -1.72
CA GLY A 291 2.01 -15.85 -3.15
C GLY A 291 3.34 -16.53 -3.49
N LEU A 292 3.31 -17.42 -4.47
CA LEU A 292 4.49 -18.08 -4.99
C LEU A 292 5.04 -17.29 -6.18
N ARG A 293 6.13 -16.59 -5.97
CA ARG A 293 6.74 -15.73 -6.98
C ARG A 293 8.25 -15.63 -6.82
N GLU A 294 8.91 -15.29 -7.90
CA GLU A 294 10.30 -14.89 -7.93
C GLU A 294 10.40 -13.45 -8.46
N ILE A 295 11.00 -12.54 -7.71
CA ILE A 295 11.31 -11.18 -8.15
C ILE A 295 12.82 -11.01 -8.09
N THR A 296 13.44 -10.74 -9.24
CA THR A 296 14.90 -10.60 -9.33
C THR A 296 15.26 -9.32 -10.08
N VAL A 297 16.41 -8.75 -9.69
CA VAL A 297 17.09 -7.70 -10.44
C VAL A 297 18.30 -8.33 -11.10
N ARG A 298 18.34 -8.37 -12.42
CA ARG A 298 19.42 -8.94 -13.20
C ARG A 298 19.77 -7.98 -14.34
N GLU A 299 21.06 -7.71 -14.53
CA GLU A 299 21.53 -6.82 -15.58
C GLU A 299 20.76 -5.49 -15.64
N ARG A 300 20.49 -4.92 -14.45
CA ARG A 300 19.73 -3.67 -14.26
C ARG A 300 18.24 -3.75 -14.65
N HIS A 301 17.70 -4.94 -14.86
CA HIS A 301 16.30 -5.16 -15.22
C HIS A 301 15.54 -5.81 -14.07
N LEU A 302 14.29 -5.39 -13.88
CA LEU A 302 13.36 -6.04 -12.98
C LEU A 302 12.68 -7.20 -13.69
N LEU A 303 12.74 -8.39 -13.07
CA LEU A 303 12.08 -9.58 -13.58
C LEU A 303 11.07 -10.09 -12.54
N ILE A 304 9.89 -10.48 -13.01
CA ILE A 304 8.89 -11.22 -12.23
C ILE A 304 8.74 -12.59 -12.87
N ASN A 305 9.02 -13.65 -12.11
CA ASN A 305 8.96 -15.03 -12.58
C ASN A 305 9.82 -15.29 -13.86
N GLY A 306 10.97 -14.60 -13.94
CA GLY A 306 11.88 -14.68 -15.08
C GLY A 306 11.48 -13.81 -16.28
N GLN A 307 10.35 -13.13 -16.25
CA GLN A 307 9.91 -12.20 -17.31
C GLN A 307 10.28 -10.77 -16.96
N ARG A 308 10.96 -10.09 -17.88
CA ARG A 308 11.28 -8.68 -17.74
C ARG A 308 10.02 -7.83 -17.70
N VAL A 309 10.00 -6.86 -16.79
CA VAL A 309 8.93 -5.88 -16.65
C VAL A 309 9.49 -4.47 -16.49
N ARG A 310 8.73 -3.48 -16.93
CA ARG A 310 8.95 -2.06 -16.65
C ARG A 310 7.62 -1.47 -16.18
N LEU A 311 7.58 -1.01 -14.96
CA LEU A 311 6.32 -0.76 -14.25
C LEU A 311 6.05 0.72 -14.09
N THR A 312 4.78 1.06 -13.98
CA THR A 312 4.35 2.44 -13.70
C THR A 312 3.28 2.45 -12.64
N GLY A 313 3.13 3.60 -12.01
CA GLY A 313 2.11 3.81 -11.01
C GLY A 313 2.11 5.23 -10.48
N MET A 314 1.53 5.41 -9.31
CA MET A 314 1.47 6.71 -8.65
C MET A 314 1.55 6.54 -7.14
N THR A 315 2.04 7.55 -6.46
CA THR A 315 2.01 7.63 -5.01
C THR A 315 0.64 8.11 -4.52
N ARG A 316 0.36 7.88 -3.25
CA ARG A 316 -0.86 8.33 -2.59
C ARG A 316 -0.63 8.53 -1.09
N HIS A 317 -1.02 9.70 -0.57
CA HIS A 317 -1.16 9.89 0.87
C HIS A 317 -2.47 9.25 1.39
N THR A 318 -2.44 8.70 2.61
CA THR A 318 -3.66 8.31 3.31
C THR A 318 -4.30 9.57 3.88
N ASP A 319 -5.10 10.23 3.06
CA ASP A 319 -5.72 11.52 3.36
C ASP A 319 -7.02 11.71 2.57
N SER A 320 -8.06 12.16 3.26
CA SER A 320 -9.31 12.59 2.65
C SER A 320 -10.04 13.60 3.53
N PRO A 321 -10.89 14.49 2.97
CA PRO A 321 -11.66 15.45 3.76
C PRO A 321 -12.59 14.77 4.76
N TRP A 322 -13.07 13.55 4.45
CA TRP A 322 -14.06 12.84 5.25
C TRP A 322 -13.50 11.87 6.27
N ASP A 323 -12.28 11.33 6.06
CA ASP A 323 -11.65 10.35 6.96
C ASP A 323 -10.40 10.91 7.66
N GLY A 324 -9.71 11.91 7.08
CA GLY A 324 -8.34 12.25 7.46
C GLY A 324 -7.43 11.03 7.33
N LEU A 325 -6.63 10.75 8.36
CA LEU A 325 -5.77 9.55 8.42
C LEU A 325 -6.53 8.27 8.82
N ALA A 326 -7.74 8.39 9.39
CA ALA A 326 -8.58 7.26 9.81
C ALA A 326 -9.35 6.66 8.62
N GLU A 327 -8.63 6.25 7.58
CA GLU A 327 -9.16 5.85 6.29
C GLU A 327 -10.17 4.71 6.37
N SER A 328 -11.37 4.95 5.86
CA SER A 328 -12.39 3.93 5.71
C SER A 328 -12.06 2.92 4.60
N ILE A 329 -12.59 1.70 4.72
CA ILE A 329 -12.46 0.69 3.66
C ILE A 329 -13.10 1.14 2.33
N GLY A 330 -14.11 2.02 2.41
CA GLY A 330 -14.76 2.61 1.24
C GLY A 330 -13.81 3.52 0.47
N THR A 331 -13.14 4.45 1.16
CA THR A 331 -12.14 5.36 0.58
C THR A 331 -10.96 4.59 0.00
N LEU A 332 -10.40 3.66 0.78
CA LEU A 332 -9.29 2.83 0.32
C LEU A 332 -9.65 2.10 -0.98
N ARG A 333 -10.78 1.39 -0.98
CA ARG A 333 -11.22 0.63 -2.17
C ARG A 333 -11.44 1.53 -3.37
N HIS A 334 -12.14 2.66 -3.18
CA HIS A 334 -12.39 3.61 -4.26
C HIS A 334 -11.08 4.07 -4.91
N ASP A 335 -10.15 4.58 -4.11
CA ASP A 335 -8.90 5.15 -4.62
C ASP A 335 -8.00 4.07 -5.26
N TRP A 336 -7.87 2.91 -4.64
CA TRP A 336 -7.01 1.86 -5.17
C TRP A 336 -7.58 1.19 -6.43
N GLU A 337 -8.92 1.05 -6.55
CA GLU A 337 -9.54 0.61 -7.80
C GLU A 337 -9.39 1.66 -8.90
N ASP A 338 -9.55 2.95 -8.59
CA ASP A 338 -9.35 4.02 -9.57
C ASP A 338 -7.89 4.05 -10.05
N MET A 339 -6.90 4.00 -9.14
CA MET A 339 -5.48 3.89 -9.50
C MET A 339 -5.17 2.62 -10.31
N LYS A 340 -5.79 1.47 -9.99
CA LYS A 340 -5.65 0.24 -10.80
C LYS A 340 -6.27 0.40 -12.18
N SER A 341 -7.38 1.12 -12.31
CA SER A 341 -7.99 1.44 -13.61
C SER A 341 -7.06 2.27 -14.50
N LEU A 342 -6.18 3.07 -13.87
CA LEU A 342 -5.09 3.82 -14.51
C LEU A 342 -3.83 2.97 -14.75
N ASN A 343 -3.91 1.65 -14.68
CA ASN A 343 -2.81 0.68 -14.85
C ASN A 343 -1.68 0.80 -13.84
N MET A 344 -1.98 1.17 -12.60
CA MET A 344 -0.99 1.05 -11.52
C MET A 344 -0.55 -0.41 -11.37
N THR A 345 0.73 -0.67 -11.58
CA THR A 345 1.38 -1.97 -11.39
C THR A 345 2.49 -1.93 -10.34
N LEU A 346 2.90 -0.71 -9.97
CA LEU A 346 3.91 -0.42 -8.96
C LEU A 346 3.48 0.81 -8.16
N THR A 347 3.67 0.78 -6.84
CA THR A 347 3.54 1.99 -6.02
C THR A 347 4.50 1.96 -4.84
N ARG A 348 4.92 3.13 -4.43
CA ARG A 348 5.54 3.42 -3.15
C ARG A 348 4.49 4.17 -2.33
N PRO A 349 3.82 3.52 -1.38
CA PRO A 349 2.90 4.22 -0.48
C PRO A 349 3.69 5.27 0.32
N VAL A 350 3.29 6.52 0.23
CA VAL A 350 4.09 7.64 0.76
C VAL A 350 3.46 8.25 1.99
N HIS A 351 4.31 8.66 2.90
CA HIS A 351 5.70 8.25 3.11
C HIS A 351 5.76 7.28 4.28
N TYR A 352 4.75 6.39 4.38
CA TYR A 352 4.47 5.53 5.52
C TYR A 352 3.63 4.31 5.10
N ALA A 353 3.57 3.31 5.98
CA ALA A 353 2.77 2.10 5.77
C ALA A 353 1.26 2.42 5.63
N PRO A 354 0.61 2.03 4.52
CA PRO A 354 -0.79 2.41 4.24
C PRO A 354 -1.82 1.57 5.00
N GLY A 355 -1.37 0.60 5.83
CA GLY A 355 -2.20 -0.40 6.48
C GLY A 355 -2.29 -1.71 5.69
N THR A 356 -2.51 -2.82 6.42
CA THR A 356 -2.51 -4.17 5.83
C THR A 356 -3.61 -4.35 4.78
N ARG A 357 -4.76 -3.67 4.93
CA ARG A 357 -5.85 -3.72 3.94
C ARG A 357 -5.42 -3.25 2.55
N ALA A 358 -4.50 -2.29 2.47
CA ALA A 358 -3.94 -1.83 1.20
C ALA A 358 -3.00 -2.89 0.58
N ALA A 359 -2.19 -3.56 1.41
CA ALA A 359 -1.36 -4.66 0.96
C ALA A 359 -2.19 -5.87 0.50
N ASP A 360 -3.27 -6.21 1.25
CA ASP A 360 -4.24 -7.22 0.83
C ASP A 360 -4.87 -6.89 -0.54
N PHE A 361 -5.15 -5.62 -0.79
CA PHE A 361 -5.65 -5.16 -2.08
C PHE A 361 -4.58 -5.35 -3.17
N ALA A 362 -3.36 -4.91 -2.91
CA ALA A 362 -2.24 -5.04 -3.85
C ALA A 362 -1.95 -6.51 -4.19
N ASP A 363 -1.99 -7.40 -3.21
CA ASP A 363 -1.83 -8.84 -3.40
C ASP A 363 -2.87 -9.42 -4.38
N ARG A 364 -4.13 -9.03 -4.22
CA ARG A 364 -5.24 -9.53 -5.05
C ARG A 364 -5.35 -8.87 -6.42
N ARG A 365 -4.69 -7.75 -6.61
CA ARG A 365 -4.77 -6.95 -7.84
C ARG A 365 -3.45 -6.91 -8.62
N GLY A 366 -2.44 -7.67 -8.20
CA GLY A 366 -1.16 -7.72 -8.89
C GLY A 366 -0.46 -6.37 -8.95
N ILE A 367 -0.24 -5.73 -7.79
CA ILE A 367 0.46 -4.44 -7.69
C ILE A 367 1.70 -4.64 -6.82
N LEU A 368 2.88 -4.26 -7.30
CA LEU A 368 4.08 -4.26 -6.48
C LEU A 368 4.11 -3.07 -5.53
N LEU A 369 4.57 -3.32 -4.32
CA LEU A 369 4.70 -2.33 -3.24
C LEU A 369 6.16 -2.16 -2.83
N ILE A 370 6.54 -0.91 -2.56
CA ILE A 370 7.77 -0.52 -1.85
C ILE A 370 7.36 0.25 -0.59
N PRO A 371 6.95 -0.44 0.49
CA PRO A 371 6.61 0.24 1.73
C PRO A 371 7.83 0.91 2.35
N GLU A 372 7.59 2.05 3.04
CA GLU A 372 8.65 2.79 3.73
C GLU A 372 8.25 3.21 5.14
N ILE A 373 9.26 3.46 5.98
CA ILE A 373 9.09 4.13 7.26
C ILE A 373 9.20 5.65 7.04
N PRO A 374 8.48 6.46 7.84
CA PRO A 374 8.29 7.89 7.55
C PRO A 374 9.51 8.77 7.90
N ILE A 375 10.71 8.36 7.46
CA ILE A 375 11.93 9.17 7.56
C ILE A 375 12.05 10.03 6.31
N TRP A 376 11.55 11.24 6.41
CA TRP A 376 11.45 12.19 5.32
C TRP A 376 12.31 13.42 5.57
N GLN A 377 13.20 13.74 4.64
CA GLN A 377 14.13 14.86 4.66
C GLN A 377 14.91 15.02 6.01
N ALA A 378 15.21 13.89 6.65
CA ALA A 378 15.96 13.88 7.90
C ALA A 378 17.36 14.46 7.72
N SER A 379 17.76 15.32 8.69
CA SER A 379 19.08 15.93 8.74
C SER A 379 20.17 14.96 9.18
N GLU A 380 21.44 15.33 8.99
CA GLU A 380 22.57 14.55 9.50
C GLU A 380 22.52 14.40 11.04
N GLU A 381 22.07 15.43 11.77
CA GLU A 381 21.92 15.39 13.22
C GLU A 381 20.95 14.27 13.64
N GLN A 382 19.78 14.20 12.99
CA GLN A 382 18.79 13.13 13.21
C GLN A 382 19.38 11.76 12.88
N LEU A 383 19.99 11.60 11.71
CA LEU A 383 20.54 10.31 11.24
C LEU A 383 21.79 9.87 12.04
N SER A 384 22.45 10.79 12.75
CA SER A 384 23.57 10.48 13.65
C SER A 384 23.13 10.14 15.07
N ASN A 385 21.84 10.32 15.41
CA ASN A 385 21.32 10.09 16.75
C ASN A 385 21.03 8.59 16.98
N PRO A 386 21.63 7.94 18.00
CA PRO A 386 21.40 6.52 18.26
C PRO A 386 19.96 6.17 18.61
N GLN A 387 19.23 7.06 19.33
CA GLN A 387 17.83 6.80 19.69
C GLN A 387 16.93 6.88 18.47
N TYR A 388 17.22 7.76 17.51
CA TYR A 388 16.52 7.84 16.24
C TYR A 388 16.70 6.56 15.42
N LEU A 389 17.93 6.00 15.42
CA LEU A 389 18.20 4.71 14.76
C LEU A 389 17.40 3.57 15.41
N GLU A 390 17.33 3.51 16.74
CA GLU A 390 16.57 2.45 17.43
C GLU A 390 15.05 2.59 17.17
N LEU A 391 14.52 3.80 17.14
CA LEU A 391 13.11 4.06 16.77
C LEU A 391 12.84 3.65 15.30
N ALA A 392 13.77 3.95 14.39
CA ALA A 392 13.68 3.53 12.99
C ALA A 392 13.68 2.00 12.84
N LYS A 393 14.55 1.30 13.58
CA LYS A 393 14.58 -0.17 13.63
C LYS A 393 13.28 -0.74 14.20
N GLN A 394 12.72 -0.14 15.24
CA GLN A 394 11.43 -0.55 15.79
C GLN A 394 10.32 -0.45 14.72
N GLN A 395 10.16 0.71 14.07
CA GLN A 395 9.12 0.91 13.06
C GLN A 395 9.32 -0.01 11.84
N MET A 396 10.56 -0.21 11.42
CA MET A 396 10.86 -1.13 10.30
C MET A 396 10.57 -2.59 10.67
N ARG A 397 10.89 -3.03 11.89
CA ARG A 397 10.53 -4.37 12.37
C ARG A 397 9.02 -4.56 12.35
N GLU A 398 8.26 -3.62 12.88
CA GLU A 398 6.80 -3.65 12.89
C GLU A 398 6.24 -3.70 11.46
N LEU A 399 6.83 -2.95 10.53
CA LEU A 399 6.49 -2.97 9.11
C LEU A 399 6.74 -4.36 8.50
N ILE A 400 7.94 -4.94 8.70
CA ILE A 400 8.28 -6.27 8.19
C ILE A 400 7.39 -7.35 8.82
N GLU A 401 7.05 -7.22 10.10
CA GLU A 401 6.15 -8.15 10.78
C GLU A 401 4.75 -8.16 10.21
N GLN A 402 4.25 -7.01 9.80
CA GLN A 402 2.92 -6.87 9.21
C GLN A 402 2.87 -7.25 7.73
N TYR A 403 3.93 -6.96 6.98
CA TYR A 403 3.91 -7.06 5.51
C TYR A 403 4.77 -8.21 4.96
N GLY A 404 5.49 -8.94 5.80
CA GLY A 404 6.50 -9.92 5.37
C GLY A 404 5.97 -11.11 4.56
N ASN A 405 4.67 -11.44 4.64
CA ASN A 405 4.06 -12.52 3.87
C ASN A 405 3.36 -12.04 2.59
N HIS A 406 3.15 -10.72 2.42
CA HIS A 406 2.51 -10.17 1.23
C HIS A 406 3.38 -10.33 -0.03
N PRO A 407 2.92 -11.04 -1.07
CA PRO A 407 3.68 -11.21 -2.30
C PRO A 407 3.86 -9.91 -3.09
N SER A 408 3.00 -8.93 -2.91
CA SER A 408 3.10 -7.60 -3.51
C SER A 408 4.34 -6.83 -3.04
N VAL A 409 4.81 -7.05 -1.81
CA VAL A 409 6.00 -6.35 -1.28
C VAL A 409 7.26 -6.94 -1.87
N PHE A 410 8.05 -6.14 -2.60
CA PHE A 410 9.30 -6.60 -3.18
C PHE A 410 10.55 -5.91 -2.62
N ALA A 411 10.41 -4.75 -2.00
CA ALA A 411 11.50 -3.99 -1.41
C ALA A 411 11.05 -3.20 -0.19
N TRP A 412 11.99 -2.85 0.67
CA TRP A 412 11.83 -1.98 1.83
C TRP A 412 12.56 -0.66 1.60
N SER A 413 11.87 0.47 1.77
CA SER A 413 12.46 1.80 1.68
C SER A 413 12.75 2.36 3.07
N VAL A 414 13.95 2.94 3.24
CA VAL A 414 14.43 3.40 4.55
C VAL A 414 14.32 4.91 4.72
N LEU A 415 14.66 5.67 3.68
CA LEU A 415 14.77 7.13 3.71
C LEU A 415 14.09 7.74 2.48
N ASN A 416 13.47 8.90 2.67
CA ASN A 416 13.08 9.77 1.57
C ASN A 416 13.79 11.12 1.66
N GLU A 417 14.53 11.51 0.62
CA GLU A 417 15.17 12.83 0.44
C GLU A 417 15.94 13.34 1.66
N SER A 418 16.49 12.43 2.44
CA SER A 418 17.22 12.73 3.66
C SER A 418 18.69 13.03 3.38
N ALA A 419 19.47 13.36 4.42
CA ALA A 419 20.89 13.63 4.30
C ALA A 419 21.72 12.36 3.98
N ALA A 420 21.32 11.63 2.92
CA ALA A 420 21.92 10.36 2.51
C ALA A 420 23.38 10.48 2.06
N GLY A 421 23.81 11.68 1.65
CA GLY A 421 25.21 12.00 1.30
C GLY A 421 26.09 12.37 2.49
N SER A 422 25.54 12.49 3.70
CA SER A 422 26.33 12.79 4.88
C SER A 422 26.95 11.54 5.49
N PRO A 423 28.09 11.67 6.26
CA PRO A 423 28.67 10.55 6.98
C PRO A 423 27.66 9.86 7.93
N GLY A 424 26.77 10.64 8.58
CA GLY A 424 25.70 10.14 9.42
C GLY A 424 24.68 9.33 8.61
N GLY A 425 24.24 9.87 7.48
CA GLY A 425 23.28 9.21 6.58
C GLY A 425 23.78 7.88 6.01
N ILE A 426 25.04 7.83 5.57
CA ILE A 426 25.67 6.60 5.08
C ILE A 426 25.73 5.52 6.19
N ARG A 427 26.17 5.90 7.39
CA ARG A 427 26.21 4.94 8.52
C ARG A 427 24.82 4.47 8.93
N PHE A 428 23.86 5.38 8.97
CA PHE A 428 22.47 5.08 9.31
C PHE A 428 21.86 4.07 8.32
N PHE A 429 21.98 4.33 7.02
CA PHE A 429 21.44 3.44 5.99
C PHE A 429 22.06 2.04 6.04
N ARG A 430 23.38 1.95 6.20
CA ARG A 430 24.08 0.66 6.37
C ARG A 430 23.55 -0.11 7.58
N ALA A 431 23.44 0.54 8.74
CA ALA A 431 22.90 -0.09 9.94
C ALA A 431 21.44 -0.56 9.76
N MET A 432 20.60 0.23 9.09
CA MET A 432 19.24 -0.15 8.78
C MET A 432 19.17 -1.29 7.77
N ARG A 433 19.97 -1.25 6.71
CA ARG A 433 20.05 -2.31 5.70
C ARG A 433 20.44 -3.64 6.33
N ASP A 434 21.51 -3.66 7.13
CA ASP A 434 21.97 -4.87 7.80
C ASP A 434 20.90 -5.42 8.77
N TYR A 435 20.23 -4.53 9.48
CA TYR A 435 19.11 -4.90 10.35
C TYR A 435 17.93 -5.49 9.57
N ILE A 436 17.52 -4.86 8.47
CA ILE A 436 16.44 -5.36 7.60
C ILE A 436 16.82 -6.74 7.05
N LYS A 437 18.02 -6.90 6.52
CA LYS A 437 18.49 -8.17 5.97
C LYS A 437 18.55 -9.29 7.02
N SER A 438 18.76 -8.96 8.30
CA SER A 438 18.67 -9.93 9.38
C SER A 438 17.26 -10.44 9.65
N LEU A 439 16.23 -9.64 9.35
CA LEU A 439 14.81 -9.99 9.50
C LEU A 439 14.22 -10.58 8.22
N ASP A 440 14.59 -10.02 7.09
CA ASP A 440 14.11 -10.37 5.75
C ASP A 440 15.26 -10.33 4.73
N PRO A 441 16.00 -11.45 4.58
CA PRO A 441 17.15 -11.51 3.67
C PRO A 441 16.78 -11.52 2.19
N GLU A 442 15.53 -11.82 1.84
CA GLU A 442 15.11 -12.03 0.46
C GLU A 442 14.73 -10.74 -0.26
N ARG A 443 14.05 -9.81 0.45
CA ARG A 443 13.58 -8.57 -0.18
C ARG A 443 14.70 -7.54 -0.30
N TYR A 444 14.62 -6.73 -1.33
CA TYR A 444 15.55 -5.63 -1.59
C TYR A 444 15.41 -4.50 -0.57
N VAL A 445 16.49 -3.75 -0.35
CA VAL A 445 16.54 -2.58 0.53
C VAL A 445 17.01 -1.38 -0.27
N THR A 446 16.27 -0.27 -0.18
CA THR A 446 16.52 0.93 -0.97
C THR A 446 16.18 2.21 -0.18
N LEU A 447 16.39 3.35 -0.80
CA LEU A 447 16.01 4.68 -0.34
C LEU A 447 15.63 5.55 -1.54
N ALA A 448 14.75 6.53 -1.34
CA ALA A 448 14.45 7.54 -2.36
C ALA A 448 15.37 8.77 -2.16
N ASP A 449 16.15 9.12 -3.19
CA ASP A 449 17.13 10.20 -3.15
C ASP A 449 16.86 11.20 -4.28
N ASP A 450 16.81 12.49 -3.95
CA ASP A 450 16.64 13.60 -4.88
C ASP A 450 17.97 14.26 -5.28
N ASN A 451 19.08 13.78 -4.73
CA ASN A 451 20.41 14.37 -4.92
C ASN A 451 21.33 13.55 -5.84
N LEU A 452 20.89 12.38 -6.33
CA LEU A 452 21.72 11.52 -7.19
C LEU A 452 22.41 12.29 -8.35
N PRO A 453 21.75 13.20 -9.08
CA PRO A 453 22.39 13.96 -10.14
C PRO A 453 23.41 14.99 -9.66
N LYS A 454 23.43 15.33 -8.37
CA LYS A 454 24.36 16.31 -7.79
C LYS A 454 25.69 15.68 -7.36
N LEU A 455 25.72 14.35 -7.14
CA LEU A 455 26.90 13.63 -6.68
C LEU A 455 28.07 13.74 -7.67
N THR A 456 29.30 13.72 -7.17
CA THR A 456 30.51 13.63 -7.99
C THR A 456 31.08 12.21 -8.03
N SER A 457 30.73 11.39 -7.03
CA SER A 457 31.06 9.97 -6.92
C SER A 457 29.92 9.21 -6.26
N ALA A 458 29.73 7.96 -6.66
CA ALA A 458 28.74 7.07 -6.03
C ALA A 458 28.97 6.87 -4.52
N ALA A 459 30.25 6.87 -4.09
CA ALA A 459 30.63 6.69 -2.69
C ALA A 459 30.17 7.84 -1.77
N GLU A 460 29.76 8.97 -2.33
CA GLU A 460 29.26 10.12 -1.59
C GLU A 460 27.82 9.97 -1.12
N SER A 461 27.14 8.85 -1.42
CA SER A 461 25.76 8.64 -1.01
C SER A 461 25.52 7.21 -0.50
N ALA A 462 24.63 7.10 0.49
CA ALA A 462 24.05 5.83 0.95
C ALA A 462 23.39 5.02 -0.18
N ALA A 463 22.99 5.68 -1.27
CA ALA A 463 22.45 5.04 -2.47
C ALA A 463 23.41 4.02 -3.09
N ASN A 464 24.73 4.18 -2.88
CA ASN A 464 25.72 3.18 -3.31
C ASN A 464 25.55 1.83 -2.62
N ASP A 465 25.09 1.81 -1.37
CA ASP A 465 24.85 0.60 -0.58
C ASP A 465 23.43 0.02 -0.77
N ALA A 466 22.54 0.71 -1.49
CA ALA A 466 21.20 0.23 -1.81
C ALA A 466 21.23 -0.92 -2.83
N ASP A 467 20.28 -1.85 -2.76
CA ASP A 467 20.18 -2.96 -3.71
C ASP A 467 19.81 -2.47 -5.13
N PHE A 468 19.02 -1.40 -5.23
CA PHE A 468 18.72 -0.64 -6.45
C PHE A 468 18.45 0.82 -6.08
N LEU A 469 18.41 1.71 -7.06
CA LEU A 469 18.21 3.14 -6.84
C LEU A 469 16.73 3.53 -6.97
N MET A 470 16.27 4.40 -6.09
CA MET A 470 15.06 5.20 -6.29
C MET A 470 15.44 6.67 -6.40
N MET A 471 15.01 7.31 -7.47
CA MET A 471 15.31 8.72 -7.76
C MET A 471 14.02 9.53 -7.76
N ASN A 472 13.94 10.52 -6.87
CA ASN A 472 12.94 11.58 -6.96
C ASN A 472 13.47 12.66 -7.90
N GLN A 473 12.68 13.05 -8.92
CA GLN A 473 13.10 14.07 -9.84
C GLN A 473 11.92 14.98 -10.22
N TYR A 474 12.20 16.26 -10.23
CA TYR A 474 11.23 17.31 -10.53
C TYR A 474 11.86 18.40 -11.45
N PHE A 475 12.46 17.94 -12.56
CA PHE A 475 12.95 18.87 -13.59
C PHE A 475 11.77 19.58 -14.26
N GLY A 476 11.85 20.89 -14.33
CA GLY A 476 10.74 21.79 -14.63
C GLY A 476 10.16 22.50 -13.41
N ALA A 477 10.66 22.13 -12.19
CA ALA A 477 10.30 22.70 -10.90
C ALA A 477 11.54 22.82 -9.98
N TRP A 478 11.62 22.01 -8.90
CA TRP A 478 12.69 22.11 -7.88
C TRP A 478 14.09 21.75 -8.37
N HIS A 479 14.21 20.93 -9.40
CA HIS A 479 15.51 20.40 -9.88
C HIS A 479 16.06 21.13 -11.09
N GLY A 480 15.51 22.31 -11.41
CA GLY A 480 15.95 23.13 -12.55
C GLY A 480 15.11 22.92 -13.81
N PRO A 481 15.58 23.41 -14.96
CA PRO A 481 14.82 23.38 -16.20
C PRO A 481 14.61 21.95 -16.73
N ARG A 482 13.58 21.76 -17.56
CA ARG A 482 13.21 20.44 -18.10
C ARG A 482 14.31 19.77 -18.89
N GLU A 483 15.06 20.58 -19.66
CA GLU A 483 16.15 20.15 -20.52
C GLU A 483 17.33 19.54 -19.75
N ALA A 484 17.41 19.81 -18.44
CA ALA A 484 18.44 19.24 -17.57
C ALA A 484 18.16 17.78 -17.15
N LEU A 485 16.96 17.24 -17.42
CA LEU A 485 16.61 15.86 -17.07
C LEU A 485 17.51 14.83 -17.78
N GLU A 486 17.68 14.93 -19.11
CA GLU A 486 18.48 13.94 -19.85
C GLU A 486 19.95 13.93 -19.40
N PRO A 487 20.66 15.09 -19.30
CA PRO A 487 22.00 15.11 -18.74
C PRO A 487 22.10 14.56 -17.31
N ALA A 488 21.07 14.79 -16.47
CA ALA A 488 21.02 14.27 -15.11
C ALA A 488 20.92 12.73 -15.08
N LEU A 489 20.05 12.16 -15.92
CA LEU A 489 19.92 10.70 -16.07
C LEU A 489 21.22 10.07 -16.58
N ASP A 490 21.85 10.67 -17.60
CA ASP A 490 23.14 10.20 -18.14
C ASP A 490 24.26 10.28 -17.11
N LYS A 491 24.21 11.23 -16.18
CA LYS A 491 25.15 11.33 -15.06
C LYS A 491 24.92 10.23 -14.04
N VAL A 492 23.66 9.96 -13.64
CA VAL A 492 23.30 8.87 -12.73
C VAL A 492 23.73 7.53 -13.32
N ASP A 493 23.52 7.31 -14.61
CA ASP A 493 23.96 6.10 -15.32
C ASP A 493 25.47 5.88 -15.22
N ARG A 494 26.27 6.94 -15.45
CA ARG A 494 27.75 6.86 -15.31
C ARG A 494 28.22 6.63 -13.89
N LEU A 495 27.51 7.19 -12.89
CA LEU A 495 27.89 7.04 -11.49
C LEU A 495 27.53 5.64 -10.94
N PHE A 496 26.43 5.05 -11.43
CA PHE A 496 25.91 3.78 -10.94
C PHE A 496 25.64 2.80 -12.10
N PRO A 497 26.69 2.39 -12.85
CA PRO A 497 26.52 1.63 -14.10
C PRO A 497 25.87 0.23 -13.90
N ASP A 498 25.93 -0.31 -12.69
CA ASP A 498 25.38 -1.64 -12.37
C ASP A 498 24.05 -1.60 -11.64
N LYS A 499 23.49 -0.41 -11.38
CA LYS A 499 22.24 -0.26 -10.62
C LYS A 499 21.02 -0.11 -11.54
N MET A 500 19.98 -0.88 -11.25
CA MET A 500 18.64 -0.60 -11.74
C MET A 500 18.10 0.66 -11.07
N VAL A 501 17.29 1.45 -11.79
CA VAL A 501 16.67 2.66 -11.25
C VAL A 501 15.15 2.58 -11.36
N ILE A 502 14.45 3.01 -10.31
CA ILE A 502 13.04 3.38 -10.33
C ILE A 502 12.97 4.88 -10.11
N ILE A 503 12.31 5.60 -11.00
CA ILE A 503 11.93 6.99 -10.75
C ILE A 503 10.79 6.96 -9.75
N SER A 504 11.12 7.19 -8.49
CA SER A 504 10.20 7.02 -7.34
C SER A 504 9.24 8.18 -7.15
N GLU A 505 9.58 9.33 -7.74
CA GLU A 505 8.69 10.49 -7.89
C GLU A 505 9.04 11.28 -9.14
N PHE A 506 8.03 11.68 -9.90
CA PHE A 506 8.11 12.69 -10.93
C PHE A 506 6.75 13.34 -11.16
N GLY A 507 6.70 14.51 -11.72
CA GLY A 507 5.48 15.25 -11.97
C GLY A 507 5.70 16.76 -11.83
N PHE A 508 4.62 17.50 -11.60
CA PHE A 508 4.71 18.94 -11.39
C PHE A 508 3.95 19.34 -10.13
N PRO A 509 4.65 19.86 -9.11
CA PRO A 509 4.02 20.36 -7.90
C PRO A 509 3.20 21.60 -8.19
N GLY A 510 1.94 21.62 -7.75
CA GLY A 510 1.01 22.72 -7.99
C GLY A 510 1.53 24.08 -7.53
N ILE A 511 2.41 24.06 -6.52
CA ILE A 511 3.04 25.26 -5.96
C ILE A 511 3.86 26.10 -6.97
N PHE A 512 4.25 25.58 -8.09
CA PHE A 512 4.96 26.31 -9.14
C PHE A 512 4.04 26.89 -10.22
N GLY A 513 2.75 26.59 -10.18
CA GLY A 513 1.75 27.20 -11.06
C GLY A 513 1.23 28.54 -10.50
N LYS A 514 0.77 29.44 -11.34
CA LYS A 514 0.11 30.68 -10.89
C LYS A 514 -1.29 30.43 -10.32
N ASN A 515 -1.89 29.34 -10.72
CA ASN A 515 -3.19 28.85 -10.26
C ASN A 515 -3.33 27.35 -10.57
N ALA A 516 -4.36 26.72 -10.04
CA ALA A 516 -4.64 25.30 -10.21
C ALA A 516 -4.71 24.83 -11.68
N THR A 517 -5.34 25.63 -12.55
CA THR A 517 -5.50 25.31 -13.97
C THR A 517 -4.15 25.31 -14.71
N GLU A 518 -3.34 26.33 -14.48
CA GLU A 518 -1.99 26.41 -15.07
C GLU A 518 -1.07 25.30 -14.54
N ALA A 519 -1.12 25.03 -13.24
CA ALA A 519 -0.37 23.96 -12.62
C ALA A 519 -0.70 22.60 -13.23
N ASP A 520 -1.98 22.31 -13.44
CA ASP A 520 -2.42 21.04 -14.02
C ASP A 520 -2.06 20.96 -15.52
N ALA A 521 -2.21 22.03 -16.28
CA ALA A 521 -1.76 22.10 -17.68
C ALA A 521 -0.24 21.85 -17.81
N THR A 522 0.55 22.41 -16.88
CA THR A 522 1.99 22.18 -16.82
C THR A 522 2.30 20.72 -16.46
N ARG A 523 1.55 20.13 -15.53
CA ARG A 523 1.66 18.70 -15.15
C ARG A 523 1.40 17.81 -16.36
N VAL A 524 0.34 18.08 -17.15
CA VAL A 524 0.07 17.37 -18.42
C VAL A 524 1.26 17.43 -19.36
N SER A 525 1.83 18.63 -19.55
CA SER A 525 3.00 18.82 -20.43
C SER A 525 4.21 17.98 -19.94
N ILE A 526 4.51 18.04 -18.64
CA ILE A 526 5.64 17.31 -18.04
C ILE A 526 5.47 15.80 -18.17
N ILE A 527 4.27 15.27 -17.86
CA ILE A 527 4.00 13.82 -17.98
C ILE A 527 4.20 13.37 -19.42
N ARG A 528 3.67 14.13 -20.41
CA ARG A 528 3.79 13.81 -21.83
C ARG A 528 5.23 13.87 -22.35
N GLU A 529 6.04 14.76 -21.82
CA GLU A 529 7.43 14.93 -22.21
C GLU A 529 8.34 13.92 -21.51
N GLN A 530 8.24 13.79 -20.18
CA GLN A 530 9.23 13.05 -19.39
C GLN A 530 9.02 11.54 -19.43
N LEU A 531 7.77 11.02 -19.43
CA LEU A 531 7.57 9.57 -19.44
C LEU A 531 8.21 8.87 -20.65
N PRO A 532 8.11 9.39 -21.89
CA PRO A 532 8.86 8.84 -23.04
C PRO A 532 10.38 8.99 -22.92
N LEU A 533 10.89 10.08 -22.30
CA LEU A 533 12.33 10.24 -22.04
C LEU A 533 12.87 9.20 -21.07
N LEU A 534 12.12 8.92 -19.98
CA LEU A 534 12.44 7.86 -19.03
C LEU A 534 12.40 6.49 -19.71
N ALA A 535 11.45 6.28 -20.59
CA ALA A 535 11.28 5.01 -21.32
C ALA A 535 12.47 4.69 -22.24
N LYS A 536 13.18 5.70 -22.79
CA LYS A 536 14.39 5.49 -23.61
C LYS A 536 15.55 4.84 -22.86
N ARG A 537 15.58 4.95 -21.52
CA ARG A 537 16.65 4.42 -20.67
C ARG A 537 16.29 3.01 -20.24
N ASP A 538 17.00 2.03 -20.77
CA ASP A 538 16.74 0.61 -20.57
C ASP A 538 16.87 0.16 -19.10
N TRP A 539 17.73 0.82 -18.36
CA TRP A 539 17.99 0.59 -16.93
C TRP A 539 16.95 1.23 -15.98
N ILE A 540 15.98 2.01 -16.49
CA ILE A 540 14.85 2.49 -15.72
C ILE A 540 13.75 1.43 -15.73
N ALA A 541 13.59 0.73 -14.62
CA ALA A 541 12.61 -0.35 -14.48
C ALA A 541 11.23 0.12 -14.08
N GLY A 542 11.08 1.39 -13.66
CA GLY A 542 9.77 1.92 -13.30
C GLY A 542 9.74 3.43 -13.15
N ALA A 543 8.51 3.98 -13.20
CA ALA A 543 8.23 5.40 -12.98
C ALA A 543 6.93 5.58 -12.19
N ILE A 544 7.01 6.32 -11.09
CA ILE A 544 5.90 6.54 -10.15
C ILE A 544 5.56 8.03 -10.15
N LEU A 545 4.33 8.36 -10.55
CA LEU A 545 3.84 9.73 -10.60
C LEU A 545 3.59 10.29 -9.19
N TRP A 546 4.01 11.49 -8.93
CA TRP A 546 3.64 12.28 -7.78
C TRP A 546 2.51 13.24 -8.18
N CYS A 547 1.28 13.04 -7.70
CA CYS A 547 0.70 11.93 -6.97
C CYS A 547 -0.76 11.71 -7.41
N TYR A 548 -1.50 10.77 -6.79
CA TYR A 548 -2.89 10.50 -7.14
C TYR A 548 -3.81 11.66 -6.78
N GLN A 549 -3.85 12.08 -5.49
CA GLN A 549 -4.76 13.13 -5.04
C GLN A 549 -4.02 14.31 -4.39
N ASP A 550 -4.67 15.46 -4.39
CA ASP A 550 -4.29 16.56 -3.52
C ASP A 550 -4.41 16.13 -2.05
N TYR A 551 -3.48 16.58 -1.22
CA TYR A 551 -3.39 16.17 0.17
C TYR A 551 -3.05 17.34 1.09
N LYS A 552 -3.39 17.22 2.39
CA LYS A 552 -3.12 18.26 3.38
C LYS A 552 -1.66 18.29 3.80
N SER A 553 -1.12 19.51 3.95
CA SER A 553 0.21 19.77 4.48
C SER A 553 0.20 20.96 5.44
N ARG A 554 1.13 20.97 6.40
CA ARG A 554 1.45 22.14 7.22
C ARG A 554 2.68 22.90 6.71
N ARG A 555 3.41 22.34 5.76
CA ARG A 555 4.67 22.88 5.28
C ARG A 555 4.52 24.06 4.35
N TYR A 556 3.52 24.02 3.46
CA TYR A 556 3.29 25.05 2.48
C TYR A 556 1.86 25.56 2.56
N PHE A 557 1.70 26.86 2.79
CA PHE A 557 0.44 27.54 2.68
C PHE A 557 0.49 28.46 1.48
N TRP A 558 -0.39 28.21 0.51
CA TRP A 558 -0.56 29.15 -0.61
C TRP A 558 -1.46 30.29 -0.20
N PRO A 559 -1.17 31.52 -0.63
CA PRO A 559 -2.18 32.54 -0.62
C PRO A 559 -3.39 32.09 -1.45
N GLY A 560 -4.55 31.89 -0.81
CA GLY A 560 -5.77 31.44 -1.47
C GLY A 560 -6.07 29.93 -1.44
N GLN A 561 -5.16 29.09 -0.96
CA GLN A 561 -5.50 27.69 -0.61
C GLN A 561 -6.20 27.66 0.74
N GLU A 562 -7.52 27.77 0.71
CA GLU A 562 -8.33 27.46 1.86
C GLU A 562 -8.13 25.99 2.23
N GLN A 563 -7.89 25.70 3.51
CA GLN A 563 -7.80 24.36 4.09
C GLN A 563 -6.45 23.61 3.97
N GLY A 564 -5.34 24.19 3.50
CA GLY A 564 -3.99 23.59 3.56
C GLY A 564 -3.76 22.40 2.62
N TYR A 565 -4.55 22.24 1.55
CA TYR A 565 -4.31 21.22 0.53
C TYR A 565 -3.22 21.66 -0.46
N LEU A 566 -2.29 20.76 -0.75
CA LEU A 566 -1.31 20.90 -1.83
C LEU A 566 -1.88 20.31 -3.12
N GLU A 567 -1.90 21.10 -4.18
CA GLU A 567 -2.44 20.73 -5.50
C GLU A 567 -1.44 19.92 -6.32
N HIS A 568 -1.00 18.79 -5.80
CA HIS A 568 -0.04 17.90 -6.45
C HIS A 568 -0.70 16.75 -7.21
N GLY A 569 -1.96 16.46 -6.89
CA GLY A 569 -2.69 15.32 -7.41
C GLY A 569 -3.20 15.47 -8.84
N ILE A 570 -3.48 14.33 -9.47
CA ILE A 570 -4.23 14.24 -10.73
C ILE A 570 -5.75 14.21 -10.48
N VAL A 571 -6.16 14.05 -9.22
CA VAL A 571 -7.52 14.31 -8.74
C VAL A 571 -7.49 15.32 -7.61
N ASP A 572 -8.60 16.03 -7.38
CA ASP A 572 -8.74 16.95 -6.26
C ASP A 572 -9.00 16.20 -4.92
N PRO A 573 -9.09 16.87 -3.77
CA PRO A 573 -9.39 16.21 -2.50
C PRO A 573 -10.71 15.41 -2.50
N ASN A 574 -11.69 15.83 -3.32
CA ASN A 574 -12.98 15.16 -3.47
C ASN A 574 -12.99 14.09 -4.58
N ARG A 575 -11.80 13.74 -5.11
CA ARG A 575 -11.60 12.75 -6.19
C ARG A 575 -12.17 13.17 -7.55
N GLN A 576 -12.39 14.49 -7.77
CA GLN A 576 -12.71 14.99 -9.10
C GLN A 576 -11.48 14.94 -10.00
N ARG A 577 -11.63 14.33 -11.17
CA ARG A 577 -10.55 14.09 -12.11
C ARG A 577 -10.15 15.38 -12.83
N LYS A 578 -8.85 15.68 -12.79
CA LYS A 578 -8.25 16.81 -13.51
C LYS A 578 -7.84 16.40 -14.94
N PRO A 579 -7.53 17.34 -15.86
CA PRO A 579 -6.99 17.01 -17.18
C PRO A 579 -5.77 16.09 -17.15
N SER A 580 -4.89 16.22 -16.14
CA SER A 580 -3.73 15.35 -15.94
C SER A 580 -4.08 13.88 -15.65
N TYR A 581 -5.25 13.60 -15.08
CA TYR A 581 -5.76 12.24 -14.91
C TYR A 581 -5.93 11.53 -16.27
N PHE A 582 -6.55 12.21 -17.22
CA PHE A 582 -6.81 11.64 -18.55
C PHE A 582 -5.52 11.51 -19.38
N ALA A 583 -4.60 12.48 -19.24
CA ALA A 583 -3.28 12.39 -19.87
C ALA A 583 -2.48 11.19 -19.31
N TRP A 584 -2.53 10.98 -18.00
CA TRP A 584 -1.89 9.81 -17.38
C TRP A 584 -2.54 8.50 -17.83
N ALA A 585 -3.88 8.42 -17.87
CA ALA A 585 -4.60 7.24 -18.34
C ALA A 585 -4.20 6.84 -19.77
N GLU A 586 -4.05 7.83 -20.66
CA GLU A 586 -3.61 7.62 -22.04
C GLU A 586 -2.17 7.10 -22.12
N LEU A 587 -1.24 7.78 -21.44
CA LEU A 587 0.19 7.44 -21.49
C LEU A 587 0.50 6.15 -20.75
N ASN A 588 -0.24 5.84 -19.68
CA ASN A 588 -0.06 4.66 -18.87
C ASN A 588 -0.82 3.42 -19.37
N ALA A 589 -1.51 3.52 -20.50
CA ALA A 589 -2.15 2.38 -21.13
C ALA A 589 -1.10 1.32 -21.51
N PRO A 590 -1.39 0.00 -21.33
CA PRO A 590 -0.41 -1.07 -21.60
C PRO A 590 -0.31 -1.45 -23.08
N ALA A 591 -1.13 -0.83 -23.93
CA ALA A 591 -1.15 -1.07 -25.38
C ALA A 591 -1.51 0.22 -26.13
N HIS A 592 -1.13 0.29 -27.38
CA HIS A 592 -1.59 1.28 -28.33
C HIS A 592 -2.82 0.77 -29.08
N VAL A 593 -3.75 1.67 -29.39
CA VAL A 593 -4.91 1.38 -30.23
C VAL A 593 -4.95 2.38 -31.37
N ASP A 594 -4.73 1.90 -32.60
CA ASP A 594 -4.99 2.62 -33.83
C ASP A 594 -6.35 2.19 -34.36
N ALA A 595 -7.30 3.12 -34.47
CA ALA A 595 -8.67 2.84 -34.89
C ALA A 595 -9.12 3.88 -35.93
N ARG A 596 -9.78 3.38 -37.02
CA ARG A 596 -10.25 4.23 -38.11
C ARG A 596 -11.56 3.74 -38.69
N TRP A 597 -12.31 4.68 -39.27
CA TRP A 597 -13.52 4.40 -40.05
C TRP A 597 -13.15 4.25 -41.53
N THR A 598 -13.75 3.25 -42.18
CA THR A 598 -13.88 3.21 -43.66
C THR A 598 -15.23 3.79 -44.00
N ARG A 599 -15.26 4.80 -44.89
CA ARG A 599 -16.49 5.49 -45.25
C ARG A 599 -16.96 5.04 -46.64
N ASN A 600 -18.28 5.01 -46.88
CA ASN A 600 -18.87 4.77 -48.18
C ASN A 600 -18.80 6.04 -49.06
N ALA A 601 -19.27 5.94 -50.32
CA ALA A 601 -19.29 7.06 -51.27
C ALA A 601 -20.10 8.28 -50.80
N GLY A 602 -21.04 8.10 -49.87
CA GLY A 602 -21.81 9.17 -49.25
C GLY A 602 -21.16 9.78 -48.01
N GLY A 603 -19.93 9.35 -47.65
CA GLY A 603 -19.21 9.88 -46.49
C GLY A 603 -19.59 9.26 -45.14
N GLU A 604 -20.55 8.30 -45.13
CA GLU A 604 -21.01 7.62 -43.91
C GLU A 604 -20.06 6.48 -43.50
N PRO A 605 -19.83 6.26 -42.21
CA PRO A 605 -19.04 5.13 -41.72
C PRO A 605 -19.67 3.81 -42.12
N ALA A 606 -19.01 3.04 -42.97
CA ALA A 606 -19.46 1.74 -43.53
C ALA A 606 -18.79 0.56 -42.81
N ALA A 607 -17.54 0.75 -42.38
CA ALA A 607 -16.79 -0.23 -41.62
C ALA A 607 -15.83 0.45 -40.67
N PHE A 608 -15.30 -0.32 -39.71
CA PHE A 608 -14.18 0.12 -38.89
C PHE A 608 -13.05 -0.91 -38.87
N THR A 609 -11.86 -0.43 -38.66
CA THR A 609 -10.70 -1.26 -38.34
C THR A 609 -10.05 -0.71 -37.10
N PHE A 610 -9.56 -1.59 -36.25
CA PHE A 610 -8.60 -1.18 -35.21
C PHE A 610 -7.49 -2.22 -35.07
N THR A 611 -6.32 -1.73 -34.66
CA THR A 611 -5.18 -2.57 -34.31
C THR A 611 -4.77 -2.21 -32.88
N LEU A 612 -4.76 -3.21 -31.99
CA LEU A 612 -4.24 -3.12 -30.65
C LEU A 612 -2.83 -3.71 -30.65
N THR A 613 -1.84 -2.92 -30.26
CA THR A 613 -0.43 -3.29 -30.18
C THR A 613 0.04 -3.18 -28.75
N PRO A 614 0.38 -4.31 -28.06
CA PRO A 614 1.01 -4.24 -26.73
C PRO A 614 2.27 -3.37 -26.78
N LYS A 615 2.53 -2.63 -25.69
CA LYS A 615 3.77 -1.86 -25.59
C LYS A 615 4.99 -2.76 -25.58
N GLY A 616 6.07 -2.29 -26.20
CA GLY A 616 7.34 -3.00 -26.31
C GLY A 616 8.30 -2.70 -25.15
N GLU A 617 9.40 -3.45 -25.09
CA GLU A 617 10.42 -3.35 -24.01
C GLU A 617 11.03 -1.97 -23.80
N ARG A 618 11.00 -1.12 -24.83
CA ARG A 618 11.51 0.27 -24.77
C ARG A 618 10.45 1.28 -24.38
N GLU A 619 9.32 0.82 -23.88
CA GLU A 619 8.20 1.67 -23.45
C GLU A 619 7.91 1.50 -21.94
N LEU A 620 7.14 2.41 -21.37
CA LEU A 620 6.60 2.39 -20.02
C LEU A 620 5.08 2.61 -20.05
N PRO A 621 4.29 1.72 -19.41
CA PRO A 621 4.69 0.43 -18.82
C PRO A 621 5.01 -0.62 -19.89
N TYR A 622 5.76 -1.66 -19.49
CA TYR A 622 5.98 -2.87 -20.28
C TYR A 622 5.82 -4.10 -19.40
N TYR A 623 4.90 -4.98 -19.76
CA TYR A 623 4.71 -6.30 -19.19
C TYR A 623 3.86 -7.15 -20.16
N SER A 624 3.88 -8.47 -19.99
CA SER A 624 3.10 -9.37 -20.85
C SER A 624 1.60 -9.21 -20.61
N LEU A 625 0.83 -9.08 -21.69
CA LEU A 625 -0.64 -9.03 -21.63
C LEU A 625 -1.24 -10.44 -21.82
N ARG A 626 -0.92 -11.36 -20.91
CA ARG A 626 -1.41 -12.74 -20.97
C ARG A 626 -2.90 -12.81 -20.60
N ASP A 627 -3.68 -13.56 -21.41
CA ASP A 627 -5.11 -13.81 -21.18
C ASP A 627 -5.99 -12.56 -21.15
N TYR A 628 -5.50 -11.46 -21.72
CA TYR A 628 -6.28 -10.24 -21.90
C TYR A 628 -7.31 -10.44 -23.02
N ARG A 629 -8.44 -9.75 -22.91
CA ARG A 629 -9.48 -9.73 -23.93
C ARG A 629 -9.70 -8.32 -24.43
N VAL A 630 -9.89 -8.17 -25.73
CA VAL A 630 -10.43 -6.94 -26.31
C VAL A 630 -11.93 -7.12 -26.47
N SER A 631 -12.71 -6.15 -26.02
CA SER A 631 -14.11 -6.00 -26.38
C SER A 631 -14.31 -4.71 -27.16
N TRP A 632 -15.24 -4.69 -28.09
CA TRP A 632 -15.64 -3.48 -28.79
C TRP A 632 -17.17 -3.39 -28.90
N GLN A 633 -17.67 -2.16 -28.92
CA GLN A 633 -19.10 -1.86 -29.04
C GLN A 633 -19.30 -0.66 -29.96
N LEU A 634 -20.29 -0.75 -30.84
CA LEU A 634 -20.86 0.40 -31.55
C LEU A 634 -22.04 0.91 -30.73
N ILE A 635 -21.95 2.16 -30.27
CA ILE A 635 -22.88 2.77 -29.31
C ILE A 635 -23.52 4.00 -29.96
N ASP A 636 -24.85 4.05 -30.00
CA ASP A 636 -25.61 5.17 -30.55
C ASP A 636 -25.58 6.42 -29.63
N ALA A 637 -26.24 7.49 -30.06
CA ALA A 637 -26.32 8.74 -29.30
C ALA A 637 -27.07 8.61 -27.98
N ASP A 638 -27.96 7.63 -27.87
CA ASP A 638 -28.71 7.33 -26.65
C ASP A 638 -27.94 6.42 -25.67
N GLY A 639 -26.70 6.06 -26.02
CA GLY A 639 -25.84 5.21 -25.21
C GLY A 639 -26.13 3.70 -25.32
N LYS A 640 -26.94 3.29 -26.28
CA LYS A 640 -27.30 1.89 -26.51
C LYS A 640 -26.35 1.24 -27.52
N ALA A 641 -25.76 0.09 -27.14
CA ALA A 641 -24.99 -0.70 -28.08
C ALA A 641 -25.91 -1.37 -29.10
N PHE A 642 -25.53 -1.28 -30.38
CA PHE A 642 -26.24 -1.91 -31.48
C PHE A 642 -25.38 -2.96 -32.22
N ALA A 643 -24.11 -3.03 -31.94
CA ALA A 643 -23.21 -4.12 -32.34
C ALA A 643 -22.06 -4.23 -31.31
N GLU A 644 -21.59 -5.43 -31.10
CA GLU A 644 -20.48 -5.70 -30.19
C GLU A 644 -19.70 -6.95 -30.61
N GLY A 645 -18.51 -7.13 -30.08
CA GLY A 645 -17.68 -8.30 -30.28
C GLY A 645 -16.43 -8.27 -29.42
N GLY A 646 -15.63 -9.30 -29.53
CA GLY A 646 -14.40 -9.43 -28.76
C GLY A 646 -13.41 -10.40 -29.38
N ALA A 647 -12.17 -10.36 -28.88
CA ALA A 647 -11.09 -11.26 -29.23
C ALA A 647 -10.10 -11.36 -28.05
N THR A 648 -9.36 -12.47 -27.99
CA THR A 648 -8.27 -12.66 -27.02
C THR A 648 -6.98 -12.05 -27.55
N VAL A 649 -6.24 -11.35 -26.72
CA VAL A 649 -4.89 -10.85 -27.02
C VAL A 649 -3.91 -11.99 -26.83
N ASN A 650 -3.14 -12.32 -27.86
CA ASN A 650 -2.09 -13.33 -27.80
C ASN A 650 -0.71 -12.65 -27.88
N PRO A 651 -0.04 -12.38 -26.74
CA PRO A 651 1.28 -11.82 -26.75
C PRO A 651 2.30 -12.70 -27.48
N PRO A 652 3.32 -12.10 -28.13
CA PRO A 652 3.63 -10.67 -28.21
C PRO A 652 2.99 -9.93 -29.40
N GLY A 653 2.06 -10.53 -30.14
CA GLY A 653 1.56 -9.99 -31.39
C GLY A 653 0.52 -8.87 -31.26
N ALA A 654 0.41 -8.05 -32.32
CA ALA A 654 -0.69 -7.11 -32.48
C ALA A 654 -2.00 -7.85 -32.83
N LEU A 655 -3.12 -7.38 -32.29
CA LEU A 655 -4.46 -7.86 -32.63
C LEU A 655 -5.13 -6.85 -33.56
N SER A 656 -5.50 -7.29 -34.77
CA SER A 656 -6.28 -6.48 -35.71
C SER A 656 -7.70 -6.99 -35.83
N VAL A 657 -8.67 -6.09 -35.83
CA VAL A 657 -10.09 -6.36 -36.01
C VAL A 657 -10.62 -5.44 -37.10
N ALA A 658 -11.34 -6.02 -38.07
CA ALA A 658 -12.07 -5.29 -39.10
C ALA A 658 -13.52 -5.77 -39.11
N ARG A 659 -14.49 -4.88 -39.11
CA ARG A 659 -15.93 -5.19 -39.11
C ARG A 659 -16.71 -4.15 -39.89
N ASP A 660 -17.76 -4.59 -40.59
CA ASP A 660 -18.73 -3.71 -41.18
C ASP A 660 -19.65 -3.10 -40.11
N VAL A 661 -20.12 -1.88 -40.35
CA VAL A 661 -21.13 -1.25 -39.50
C VAL A 661 -22.50 -1.84 -39.93
N PRO A 662 -23.24 -2.49 -39.01
CA PRO A 662 -24.56 -3.01 -39.33
C PRO A 662 -25.53 -1.93 -39.78
N ALA A 663 -26.47 -2.31 -40.68
CA ALA A 663 -27.57 -1.41 -41.10
C ALA A 663 -28.36 -0.93 -39.86
N ARG A 664 -28.66 0.37 -39.82
CA ARG A 664 -29.38 1.00 -38.71
C ARG A 664 -30.63 1.71 -39.23
N THR A 665 -31.68 1.72 -38.41
CA THR A 665 -32.90 2.49 -38.68
C THR A 665 -32.71 3.97 -38.30
N ASN A 666 -31.88 4.25 -37.26
CA ASN A 666 -31.54 5.59 -36.84
C ASN A 666 -30.18 6.00 -37.43
N LYS A 667 -30.18 7.07 -38.26
CA LYS A 667 -28.97 7.61 -38.92
C LYS A 667 -28.18 8.60 -38.06
N GLY A 668 -28.46 8.70 -36.76
CA GLY A 668 -27.74 9.59 -35.83
C GLY A 668 -26.26 9.22 -35.65
N ALA A 669 -25.49 10.16 -35.04
CA ALA A 669 -24.10 9.93 -34.67
C ALA A 669 -23.97 8.70 -33.75
N PHE A 670 -22.83 8.03 -33.82
CA PHE A 670 -22.50 6.88 -32.98
C PHE A 670 -20.99 6.87 -32.71
N ARG A 671 -20.55 5.98 -31.82
CA ARG A 671 -19.14 5.85 -31.48
C ARG A 671 -18.73 4.38 -31.39
N LEU A 672 -17.49 4.11 -31.69
CA LEU A 672 -16.81 2.83 -31.44
C LEU A 672 -16.08 2.92 -30.12
N ALA A 673 -16.48 2.13 -29.13
CA ALA A 673 -15.75 1.96 -27.88
C ALA A 673 -14.95 0.64 -27.93
N ILE A 674 -13.64 0.71 -27.71
CA ILE A 674 -12.72 -0.42 -27.70
C ILE A 674 -12.15 -0.49 -26.29
N LYS A 675 -12.31 -1.64 -25.61
CA LYS A 675 -11.83 -1.89 -24.27
C LYS A 675 -10.85 -3.04 -24.23
N LEU A 676 -9.76 -2.86 -23.52
CA LEU A 676 -8.86 -3.94 -23.13
C LEU A 676 -9.21 -4.37 -21.70
N ILE A 677 -9.51 -5.65 -21.54
CA ILE A 677 -10.00 -6.25 -20.29
C ILE A 677 -8.94 -7.22 -19.77
N ARG A 678 -8.60 -7.08 -18.49
CA ARG A 678 -7.65 -7.95 -17.79
C ARG A 678 -8.24 -9.35 -17.55
N PRO A 679 -7.41 -10.33 -17.19
CA PRO A 679 -7.88 -11.68 -16.85
C PRO A 679 -8.91 -11.70 -15.71
N ASP A 680 -8.81 -10.77 -14.73
CA ASP A 680 -9.75 -10.62 -13.62
C ASP A 680 -11.08 -9.95 -14.00
N GLY A 681 -11.26 -9.60 -15.28
CA GLY A 681 -12.45 -8.93 -15.81
C GLY A 681 -12.43 -7.41 -15.68
N SER A 682 -11.45 -6.81 -15.03
CA SER A 682 -11.35 -5.34 -14.90
C SER A 682 -10.85 -4.70 -16.20
N GLN A 683 -11.25 -3.44 -16.42
CA GLN A 683 -10.82 -2.67 -17.60
C GLN A 683 -9.39 -2.16 -17.43
N ALA A 684 -8.52 -2.42 -18.42
CA ALA A 684 -7.15 -1.90 -18.48
C ALA A 684 -7.05 -0.58 -19.26
N MET A 685 -7.83 -0.44 -20.31
CA MET A 685 -7.93 0.81 -21.08
C MET A 685 -9.23 0.86 -21.87
N GLU A 686 -9.58 2.08 -22.31
CA GLU A 686 -10.67 2.33 -23.26
C GLU A 686 -10.23 3.35 -24.31
N ARG A 687 -10.59 3.11 -25.55
CA ARG A 687 -10.45 4.04 -26.66
C ARG A 687 -11.80 4.26 -27.31
N VAL A 688 -12.20 5.50 -27.48
CA VAL A 688 -13.47 5.88 -28.13
C VAL A 688 -13.17 6.64 -29.41
N LEU A 689 -13.80 6.23 -30.52
CA LEU A 689 -13.74 6.88 -31.82
C LEU A 689 -15.14 7.29 -32.26
N GLY A 690 -15.40 8.60 -32.39
CA GLY A 690 -16.65 9.12 -32.91
C GLY A 690 -16.85 8.80 -34.39
N SER A 691 -18.10 8.70 -34.84
CA SER A 691 -18.44 8.47 -36.26
C SER A 691 -18.34 9.74 -37.11
N GLN A 692 -18.26 10.95 -36.49
CA GLN A 692 -18.18 12.22 -37.18
C GLN A 692 -16.77 12.52 -37.69
#